data_5571c539733dba80ce3a4a7f1671a243
#
_entry.id   5571c539733dba80ce3a4a7f1671a243
#
_cell.length_a   1.000
_cell.length_b   1.000
_cell.length_c   1.000
_cell.angle_alpha   90.00
_cell.angle_beta   90.00
_cell.angle_gamma   90.00
#
_symmetry.space_group_name_H-M   'P 1'
#
loop_
_entity.id
_entity.type
_entity.pdbx_description
1 polymer ?
#
loop_
_entity_poly.entity_id
_entity_poly.type
_entity_poly.pdbx_seq_one_letter_code
_entity_poly.pdbx_strand_id
1 'polypeptide(L)'
;MNWHPDAYQALIAENYRQVAAIYEELIDNNPENISDYWYLGVAYLLQNLEAEAQVMWQNVFRGGNPEEVKQWQAELEAVLDAEARRQQRKGDLAAVEYFRYHLQEIVPKSINNLLALFDLALDLEIFAPGELLNYPIQENLRYNPDRELLLNVVLKSLLYPHELTLDLAQASLPYLGELADSFIPQAFQISARVTNEQQSPAFGVEIIKLCLQLRPNDLSLLEQLVNLYILAEDFDNSLITAYQLREICLTPTLKLYSNYLILLILLRWGVWQEIDHIYQEYHDLLQELTRRKNITLEPIIKTSFLNVSSPLPYLGDRALANRKLTNCVAEIFLDNNSFKTPLITNEKASEKLTIGYLASTLKHHSVPWLSRWLIHHHDREKLQIAIYTINQEEDEITRQWFRDSRDIIRHFPYAQNPLEVAQQIQQDQIDIIVDLDSLTHNFTNQIMDLKPAAKQVTWLGWDASGLATIDYYIADPYVLPQQAEEYYREKIYRLPETYLAVDGFEIGTPNLRREDLEIPPDATIYFSVQNGMKRHPDTIKLQMKILAQVPNSYFLIKGVGKTEKIQELFTEIAIREGVNPQRLRFLPRDIDEYTHRANLQIADVVLDTYPYNGATTTLEVLWQGIPLVTLVGEQFYARNSYTFMINAGIEAGIGWNEVEYIHWGVKLGLDRSFRQDISHQLLGNRDTAPLWQGKKFAQNMENAYLKIWEGN
;
A
#
# COMPACT_ATOMS: atom_id res chain seq x y z
N MET A 1 -49.47 1.44 13.74
CA MET A 1 -49.84 0.70 14.96
C MET A 1 -51.07 1.34 15.54
N ASN A 2 -52.12 0.56 15.80
CA ASN A 2 -53.35 1.08 16.40
C ASN A 2 -53.48 0.57 17.86
N TRP A 3 -52.53 1.03 18.69
CA TRP A 3 -52.68 0.83 20.14
C TRP A 3 -54.00 1.41 20.62
N HIS A 4 -54.66 0.76 21.56
CA HIS A 4 -55.76 1.40 22.27
C HIS A 4 -55.23 2.69 22.93
N PRO A 5 -55.97 3.83 22.84
CA PRO A 5 -55.46 5.13 23.29
C PRO A 5 -54.93 5.13 24.74
N ASP A 6 -55.64 4.51 25.67
CA ASP A 6 -55.26 4.42 27.07
C ASP A 6 -54.05 3.51 27.28
N ALA A 7 -53.98 2.39 26.54
CA ALA A 7 -52.84 1.49 26.56
C ALA A 7 -51.60 2.19 25.98
N TYR A 8 -51.72 3.04 24.96
CA TYR A 8 -50.63 3.80 24.42
C TYR A 8 -50.06 4.83 25.41
N GLN A 9 -50.94 5.50 26.17
CA GLN A 9 -50.47 6.38 27.25
C GLN A 9 -49.72 5.64 28.34
N ALA A 10 -50.21 4.46 28.74
CA ALA A 10 -49.53 3.60 29.70
C ALA A 10 -48.20 3.07 29.16
N LEU A 11 -48.11 2.76 27.86
CA LEU A 11 -46.89 2.30 27.18
C LEU A 11 -45.79 3.40 27.18
N ILE A 12 -46.18 4.66 26.89
CA ILE A 12 -45.23 5.79 26.93
C ILE A 12 -44.75 6.05 28.35
N ALA A 13 -45.64 5.87 29.34
CA ALA A 13 -45.33 5.98 30.78
C ALA A 13 -44.53 4.77 31.33
N GLU A 14 -44.20 3.80 30.50
CA GLU A 14 -43.51 2.54 30.85
C GLU A 14 -44.27 1.70 31.92
N ASN A 15 -45.57 1.91 32.07
CA ASN A 15 -46.44 1.13 32.95
C ASN A 15 -46.98 -0.09 32.19
N TYR A 16 -46.08 -1.05 31.90
CA TYR A 16 -46.39 -2.23 31.09
C TYR A 16 -47.45 -3.15 31.73
N ARG A 17 -47.56 -3.16 33.07
CA ARG A 17 -48.62 -3.90 33.76
C ARG A 17 -50.01 -3.33 33.45
N GLN A 18 -50.11 -1.98 33.39
CA GLN A 18 -51.36 -1.35 33.03
C GLN A 18 -51.71 -1.56 31.54
N VAL A 19 -50.70 -1.60 30.67
CA VAL A 19 -50.89 -1.96 29.25
C VAL A 19 -51.49 -3.34 29.15
N ALA A 20 -50.93 -4.35 29.85
CA ALA A 20 -51.43 -5.70 29.85
C ALA A 20 -52.87 -5.79 30.37
N ALA A 21 -53.16 -5.17 31.53
CA ALA A 21 -54.50 -5.20 32.12
C ALA A 21 -55.58 -4.61 31.19
N ILE A 22 -55.24 -3.54 30.41
CA ILE A 22 -56.18 -2.97 29.43
C ILE A 22 -56.48 -3.98 28.32
N TYR A 23 -55.48 -4.69 27.80
CA TYR A 23 -55.68 -5.65 26.72
C TYR A 23 -56.34 -6.95 27.22
N GLU A 24 -56.08 -7.36 28.45
CA GLU A 24 -56.80 -8.49 29.11
C GLU A 24 -58.31 -8.18 29.17
N GLU A 25 -58.69 -6.97 29.61
CA GLU A 25 -60.09 -6.53 29.65
C GLU A 25 -60.71 -6.42 28.25
N LEU A 26 -59.97 -5.94 27.25
CA LEU A 26 -60.46 -5.87 25.86
C LEU A 26 -60.72 -7.26 25.28
N ILE A 27 -59.86 -8.23 25.53
CA ILE A 27 -60.00 -9.60 25.09
C ILE A 27 -61.20 -10.29 25.79
N ASP A 28 -61.36 -10.07 27.10
CA ASP A 28 -62.49 -10.61 27.83
C ASP A 28 -63.83 -10.10 27.28
N ASN A 29 -63.85 -8.84 26.85
CA ASN A 29 -65.06 -8.19 26.30
C ASN A 29 -65.32 -8.55 24.81
N ASN A 30 -64.28 -8.81 24.03
CA ASN A 30 -64.35 -9.14 22.62
C ASN A 30 -63.23 -10.13 22.19
N PRO A 31 -63.35 -11.43 22.50
CA PRO A 31 -62.32 -12.43 22.21
C PRO A 31 -62.09 -12.68 20.71
N GLU A 32 -62.96 -12.20 19.84
CA GLU A 32 -62.85 -12.33 18.38
C GLU A 32 -61.86 -11.32 17.78
N ASN A 33 -61.48 -10.27 18.54
CA ASN A 33 -60.53 -9.27 18.07
C ASN A 33 -59.10 -9.75 18.24
N ILE A 34 -58.60 -10.47 17.25
CA ILE A 34 -57.30 -11.12 17.25
C ILE A 34 -56.14 -10.14 17.48
N SER A 35 -56.28 -8.87 17.01
CA SER A 35 -55.22 -7.87 17.16
C SER A 35 -54.90 -7.53 18.63
N ASP A 36 -55.84 -7.67 19.55
CA ASP A 36 -55.64 -7.34 20.95
C ASP A 36 -54.65 -8.35 21.60
N TYR A 37 -54.63 -9.59 21.13
CA TYR A 37 -53.66 -10.60 21.58
C TYR A 37 -52.22 -10.27 21.18
N TRP A 38 -52.02 -9.62 20.03
CA TRP A 38 -50.69 -9.18 19.60
C TRP A 38 -50.11 -8.13 20.57
N TYR A 39 -50.89 -7.14 20.91
CA TYR A 39 -50.48 -6.07 21.83
C TYR A 39 -50.36 -6.56 23.27
N LEU A 40 -51.21 -7.47 23.73
CA LEU A 40 -51.05 -8.11 25.03
C LEU A 40 -49.73 -8.89 25.14
N GLY A 41 -49.40 -9.68 24.14
CA GLY A 41 -48.13 -10.38 24.12
C GLY A 41 -46.93 -9.46 24.12
N VAL A 42 -46.98 -8.34 23.39
CA VAL A 42 -45.94 -7.29 23.48
C VAL A 42 -45.84 -6.72 24.89
N ALA A 43 -46.97 -6.45 25.56
CA ALA A 43 -46.99 -5.96 26.94
C ALA A 43 -46.36 -6.99 27.93
N TYR A 44 -46.54 -8.28 27.69
CA TYR A 44 -45.90 -9.33 28.44
C TYR A 44 -44.38 -9.38 28.18
N LEU A 45 -43.95 -9.32 26.93
CA LEU A 45 -42.53 -9.26 26.62
C LEU A 45 -41.82 -8.06 27.29
N LEU A 46 -42.45 -6.88 27.31
CA LEU A 46 -41.94 -5.71 28.00
C LEU A 46 -41.84 -5.85 29.52
N GLN A 47 -42.52 -6.87 30.09
CA GLN A 47 -42.43 -7.24 31.49
C GLN A 47 -41.50 -8.43 31.75
N ASN A 48 -40.78 -8.93 30.73
CA ASN A 48 -40.00 -10.20 30.73
C ASN A 48 -40.82 -11.44 31.02
N LEU A 49 -42.13 -11.45 30.63
CA LEU A 49 -43.05 -12.56 30.76
C LEU A 49 -43.15 -13.29 29.38
N GLU A 50 -42.02 -13.90 28.98
CA GLU A 50 -41.86 -14.51 27.66
C GLU A 50 -42.80 -15.69 27.43
N ALA A 51 -42.90 -16.56 28.42
CA ALA A 51 -43.75 -17.76 28.32
C ALA A 51 -45.23 -17.38 28.12
N GLU A 52 -45.68 -16.37 28.83
CA GLU A 52 -47.05 -15.85 28.72
C GLU A 52 -47.31 -15.26 27.34
N ALA A 53 -46.39 -14.48 26.80
CA ALA A 53 -46.47 -13.92 25.45
C ALA A 53 -46.53 -15.02 24.39
N GLN A 54 -45.65 -16.00 24.43
CA GLN A 54 -45.60 -17.11 23.49
C GLN A 54 -46.86 -18.00 23.55
N VAL A 55 -47.34 -18.34 24.76
CA VAL A 55 -48.57 -19.10 24.93
C VAL A 55 -49.79 -18.33 24.35
N MET A 56 -49.83 -17.01 24.55
CA MET A 56 -50.91 -16.17 24.03
C MET A 56 -50.97 -16.25 22.49
N TRP A 57 -49.85 -16.04 21.82
CA TRP A 57 -49.79 -16.06 20.35
C TRP A 57 -50.00 -17.46 19.77
N GLN A 58 -49.42 -18.50 20.37
CA GLN A 58 -49.60 -19.89 19.91
C GLN A 58 -51.04 -20.35 20.02
N ASN A 59 -51.77 -19.95 21.06
CA ASN A 59 -53.19 -20.29 21.21
C ASN A 59 -54.04 -19.69 20.08
N VAL A 60 -53.75 -18.45 19.68
CA VAL A 60 -54.40 -17.82 18.54
C VAL A 60 -54.11 -18.60 17.26
N PHE A 61 -52.85 -18.90 16.95
CA PHE A 61 -52.47 -19.61 15.73
C PHE A 61 -53.05 -21.01 15.64
N ARG A 62 -53.26 -21.71 16.77
CA ARG A 62 -53.90 -23.06 16.78
C ARG A 62 -55.39 -22.98 16.39
N GLY A 63 -56.06 -21.87 16.58
CA GLY A 63 -57.47 -21.67 16.25
C GLY A 63 -57.77 -21.37 14.79
N GLY A 64 -56.75 -20.96 13.98
CA GLY A 64 -56.97 -20.50 12.62
C GLY A 64 -56.70 -21.55 11.53
N ASN A 65 -57.30 -21.33 10.35
CA ASN A 65 -56.94 -22.07 9.15
C ASN A 65 -55.61 -21.55 8.56
N PRO A 66 -54.94 -22.25 7.62
CA PRO A 66 -53.64 -21.85 7.09
C PRO A 66 -53.55 -20.44 6.48
N GLU A 67 -54.62 -19.93 5.88
CA GLU A 67 -54.67 -18.60 5.32
C GLU A 67 -54.78 -17.52 6.41
N GLU A 68 -55.65 -17.76 7.41
CA GLU A 68 -55.77 -16.90 8.59
C GLU A 68 -54.46 -16.83 9.38
N VAL A 69 -53.84 -17.97 9.63
CA VAL A 69 -52.53 -18.02 10.33
C VAL A 69 -51.46 -17.20 9.60
N LYS A 70 -51.41 -17.28 8.28
CA LYS A 70 -50.46 -16.49 7.49
C LYS A 70 -50.73 -14.98 7.61
N GLN A 71 -52.02 -14.58 7.58
CA GLN A 71 -52.39 -13.17 7.78
C GLN A 71 -52.03 -12.72 9.20
N TRP A 72 -52.34 -13.51 10.22
CA TRP A 72 -52.07 -13.23 11.63
C TRP A 72 -50.59 -13.15 11.93
N GLN A 73 -49.76 -14.01 11.30
CA GLN A 73 -48.30 -13.92 11.39
C GLN A 73 -47.79 -12.57 10.82
N ALA A 74 -48.32 -12.10 9.68
CA ALA A 74 -47.95 -10.81 9.11
C ALA A 74 -48.37 -9.62 9.98
N GLU A 75 -49.53 -9.71 10.64
CA GLU A 75 -50.00 -8.69 11.58
C GLU A 75 -49.12 -8.64 12.83
N LEU A 76 -48.79 -9.80 13.43
CA LEU A 76 -47.89 -9.86 14.59
C LEU A 76 -46.47 -9.41 14.23
N GLU A 77 -45.96 -9.81 13.06
CA GLU A 77 -44.69 -9.31 12.53
C GLU A 77 -44.64 -7.78 12.51
N ALA A 78 -45.70 -7.15 11.97
CA ALA A 78 -45.78 -5.68 11.92
C ALA A 78 -45.82 -5.03 13.31
N VAL A 79 -46.46 -5.66 14.29
CA VAL A 79 -46.54 -5.15 15.66
C VAL A 79 -45.19 -5.27 16.39
N LEU A 80 -44.54 -6.44 16.27
CA LEU A 80 -43.21 -6.66 16.88
C LEU A 80 -42.12 -5.79 16.24
N ASP A 81 -42.12 -5.69 14.92
CA ASP A 81 -41.16 -4.81 14.20
C ASP A 81 -41.30 -3.35 14.63
N ALA A 82 -42.55 -2.90 14.74
CA ALA A 82 -42.79 -1.52 15.14
C ALA A 82 -42.40 -1.25 16.61
N GLU A 83 -42.55 -2.23 17.51
CA GLU A 83 -42.06 -2.11 18.89
C GLU A 83 -40.52 -2.15 18.94
N ALA A 84 -39.90 -3.06 18.21
CA ALA A 84 -38.43 -3.07 18.10
C ALA A 84 -37.89 -1.69 17.62
N ARG A 85 -38.50 -1.10 16.60
CA ARG A 85 -38.15 0.28 16.14
C ARG A 85 -38.42 1.34 17.20
N ARG A 86 -39.44 1.18 18.04
CA ARG A 86 -39.70 2.11 19.16
C ARG A 86 -38.60 2.00 20.21
N GLN A 87 -38.18 0.81 20.57
CA GLN A 87 -37.05 0.58 21.51
C GLN A 87 -35.74 1.10 20.93
N GLN A 88 -35.49 0.92 19.64
CA GLN A 88 -34.32 1.46 18.95
C GLN A 88 -34.24 3.01 19.08
N ARG A 89 -35.39 3.69 18.89
CA ARG A 89 -35.45 5.18 19.06
C ARG A 89 -35.23 5.61 20.52
N LYS A 90 -35.47 4.74 21.49
CA LYS A 90 -35.14 4.97 22.91
C LYS A 90 -33.70 4.68 23.26
N GLY A 91 -32.97 3.98 22.37
CA GLY A 91 -31.61 3.52 22.63
C GLY A 91 -31.53 2.24 23.48
N ASP A 92 -32.65 1.53 23.69
CA ASP A 92 -32.67 0.25 24.42
C ASP A 92 -32.40 -0.91 23.42
N LEU A 93 -31.10 -1.08 23.13
CA LEU A 93 -30.64 -2.08 22.13
C LEU A 93 -30.88 -3.52 22.60
N ALA A 94 -30.84 -3.79 23.92
CA ALA A 94 -31.16 -5.10 24.45
C ALA A 94 -32.63 -5.48 24.22
N ALA A 95 -33.55 -4.54 24.41
CA ALA A 95 -34.96 -4.77 24.07
C ALA A 95 -35.16 -4.93 22.55
N VAL A 96 -34.43 -4.18 21.72
CA VAL A 96 -34.47 -4.37 20.25
C VAL A 96 -34.11 -5.78 19.87
N GLU A 97 -32.96 -6.28 20.34
CA GLU A 97 -32.47 -7.63 20.08
C GLU A 97 -33.52 -8.67 20.54
N TYR A 98 -34.04 -8.53 21.73
CA TYR A 98 -35.04 -9.41 22.31
C TYR A 98 -36.31 -9.52 21.46
N PHE A 99 -36.88 -8.39 21.04
CA PHE A 99 -38.07 -8.39 20.16
C PHE A 99 -37.76 -8.97 18.77
N ARG A 100 -36.56 -8.71 18.22
CA ARG A 100 -36.16 -9.26 16.92
C ARG A 100 -35.98 -10.77 16.95
N TYR A 101 -35.43 -11.34 18.04
CA TYR A 101 -35.33 -12.80 18.19
C TYR A 101 -36.72 -13.48 18.26
N HIS A 102 -37.66 -12.94 19.02
CA HIS A 102 -39.01 -13.48 19.05
C HIS A 102 -39.72 -13.39 17.70
N LEU A 103 -39.53 -12.31 16.99
CA LEU A 103 -40.05 -12.17 15.64
C LEU A 103 -39.42 -13.21 14.69
N GLN A 104 -38.15 -13.50 14.82
CA GLN A 104 -37.46 -14.53 14.01
C GLN A 104 -38.00 -15.96 14.28
N GLU A 105 -38.37 -16.26 15.51
CA GLU A 105 -38.97 -17.52 15.86
C GLU A 105 -40.40 -17.68 15.28
N ILE A 106 -41.18 -16.63 15.30
CA ILE A 106 -42.55 -16.61 14.79
C ILE A 106 -42.62 -16.64 13.28
N VAL A 107 -41.75 -15.86 12.62
CA VAL A 107 -41.68 -15.74 11.16
C VAL A 107 -40.25 -16.04 10.68
N PRO A 108 -39.79 -17.29 10.67
CA PRO A 108 -38.42 -17.66 10.34
C PRO A 108 -37.95 -17.24 8.94
N LYS A 109 -38.90 -16.92 8.04
CA LYS A 109 -38.61 -16.45 6.66
C LYS A 109 -38.59 -14.94 6.51
N SER A 110 -38.78 -14.18 7.59
CA SER A 110 -38.73 -12.72 7.55
C SER A 110 -37.30 -12.24 7.29
N ILE A 111 -36.98 -12.01 6.03
CA ILE A 111 -35.65 -11.51 5.63
C ILE A 111 -35.33 -10.14 6.22
N ASN A 112 -36.34 -9.26 6.31
CA ASN A 112 -36.15 -7.91 6.84
C ASN A 112 -35.84 -7.90 8.34
N ASN A 113 -36.45 -8.84 9.10
CA ASN A 113 -36.12 -9.01 10.50
C ASN A 113 -34.69 -9.56 10.68
N LEU A 114 -34.31 -10.56 9.88
CA LEU A 114 -32.98 -11.14 9.91
C LEU A 114 -31.90 -10.09 9.57
N LEU A 115 -32.14 -9.28 8.54
CA LEU A 115 -31.23 -8.17 8.19
C LEU A 115 -31.13 -7.14 9.32
N ALA A 116 -32.24 -6.84 10.02
CA ALA A 116 -32.23 -5.93 11.16
C ALA A 116 -31.49 -6.49 12.37
N LEU A 117 -31.49 -7.81 12.59
CA LEU A 117 -30.67 -8.48 13.60
C LEU A 117 -29.17 -8.36 13.24
N PHE A 118 -28.80 -8.63 12.00
CA PHE A 118 -27.42 -8.49 11.57
C PHE A 118 -26.93 -7.04 11.60
N ASP A 119 -27.78 -6.08 11.21
CA ASP A 119 -27.44 -4.66 11.29
C ASP A 119 -27.15 -4.23 12.74
N LEU A 120 -27.99 -4.70 13.67
CA LEU A 120 -27.77 -4.46 15.11
C LEU A 120 -26.47 -5.10 15.62
N ALA A 121 -26.19 -6.35 15.25
CA ALA A 121 -24.97 -7.04 15.65
C ALA A 121 -23.70 -6.36 15.09
N LEU A 122 -23.78 -5.85 13.85
CA LEU A 122 -22.71 -5.08 13.22
C LEU A 122 -22.48 -3.72 13.91
N ASP A 123 -23.55 -3.02 14.29
CA ASP A 123 -23.46 -1.73 15.01
C ASP A 123 -22.90 -1.89 16.44
N LEU A 124 -23.17 -3.03 17.06
CA LEU A 124 -22.65 -3.39 18.40
C LEU A 124 -21.25 -4.03 18.36
N GLU A 125 -20.67 -4.22 17.18
CA GLU A 125 -19.37 -4.88 16.95
C GLU A 125 -19.31 -6.32 17.53
N ILE A 126 -20.46 -7.00 17.65
CA ILE A 126 -20.57 -8.40 18.13
C ILE A 126 -20.85 -9.39 17.00
N PHE A 127 -20.92 -8.91 15.75
CA PHE A 127 -21.18 -9.74 14.59
C PHE A 127 -20.09 -10.79 14.37
N ALA A 128 -20.51 -12.06 14.32
CA ALA A 128 -19.64 -13.17 13.96
C ALA A 128 -20.07 -13.76 12.60
N PRO A 129 -19.18 -13.75 11.57
CA PRO A 129 -19.54 -14.26 10.22
C PRO A 129 -20.13 -15.67 10.22
N GLY A 130 -19.72 -16.55 11.15
CA GLY A 130 -20.26 -17.91 11.30
C GLY A 130 -21.75 -17.96 11.60
N GLU A 131 -22.35 -16.92 12.14
CA GLU A 131 -23.80 -16.84 12.41
C GLU A 131 -24.63 -16.87 11.12
N LEU A 132 -24.07 -16.44 10.00
CA LEU A 132 -24.72 -16.49 8.69
C LEU A 132 -25.12 -17.93 8.29
N LEU A 133 -24.44 -18.97 8.81
CA LEU A 133 -24.74 -20.37 8.56
C LEU A 133 -26.04 -20.84 9.24
N ASN A 134 -26.48 -20.16 10.30
CA ASN A 134 -27.66 -20.52 11.06
C ASN A 134 -28.98 -20.20 10.32
N TYR A 135 -28.88 -19.45 9.20
CA TYR A 135 -30.04 -18.94 8.48
C TYR A 135 -29.97 -19.25 6.99
N PRO A 136 -31.07 -19.65 6.34
CA PRO A 136 -31.12 -19.89 4.89
C PRO A 136 -31.27 -18.55 4.12
N ILE A 137 -30.23 -17.66 4.21
CA ILE A 137 -30.30 -16.28 3.72
C ILE A 137 -30.59 -16.22 2.23
N GLN A 138 -29.95 -17.07 1.41
CA GLN A 138 -30.16 -17.12 -0.04
C GLN A 138 -31.59 -17.44 -0.43
N GLU A 139 -32.27 -18.31 0.34
CA GLU A 139 -33.67 -18.62 0.13
C GLU A 139 -34.56 -17.45 0.58
N ASN A 140 -34.25 -16.84 1.70
CA ASN A 140 -35.04 -15.78 2.31
C ASN A 140 -34.95 -14.45 1.51
N LEU A 141 -33.86 -14.17 0.82
CA LEU A 141 -33.72 -12.99 -0.08
C LEU A 141 -34.82 -12.93 -1.17
N ARG A 142 -35.43 -14.07 -1.53
CA ARG A 142 -36.55 -14.13 -2.49
C ARG A 142 -37.84 -13.49 -1.98
N TYR A 143 -37.93 -13.21 -0.67
CA TYR A 143 -39.14 -12.65 -0.03
C TYR A 143 -39.10 -11.13 0.10
N ASN A 144 -38.64 -10.44 -0.97
CA ASN A 144 -38.66 -8.97 -1.12
C ASN A 144 -37.93 -8.24 0.02
N PRO A 145 -36.58 -8.32 0.10
CA PRO A 145 -35.80 -7.62 1.12
C PRO A 145 -35.93 -6.10 0.98
N ASP A 146 -35.88 -5.42 2.11
CA ASP A 146 -35.65 -3.97 2.15
C ASP A 146 -34.25 -3.70 1.59
N ARG A 147 -34.21 -3.01 0.45
CA ARG A 147 -32.98 -2.84 -0.32
C ARG A 147 -31.95 -1.94 0.38
N GLU A 148 -32.41 -0.92 1.11
CA GLU A 148 -31.51 -0.03 1.85
C GLU A 148 -30.88 -0.75 3.03
N LEU A 149 -31.68 -1.50 3.78
CA LEU A 149 -31.20 -2.31 4.89
C LEU A 149 -30.27 -3.41 4.39
N LEU A 150 -30.61 -4.09 3.28
CA LEU A 150 -29.77 -5.10 2.66
C LEU A 150 -28.40 -4.52 2.26
N LEU A 151 -28.40 -3.37 1.58
CA LEU A 151 -27.17 -2.67 1.19
C LEU A 151 -26.30 -2.34 2.40
N ASN A 152 -26.91 -1.80 3.46
CA ASN A 152 -26.19 -1.44 4.68
C ASN A 152 -25.57 -2.66 5.37
N VAL A 153 -26.32 -3.73 5.54
CA VAL A 153 -25.82 -4.98 6.16
C VAL A 153 -24.69 -5.59 5.33
N VAL A 154 -24.84 -5.67 4.01
CA VAL A 154 -23.80 -6.21 3.12
C VAL A 154 -22.52 -5.38 3.23
N LEU A 155 -22.61 -4.06 3.13
CA LEU A 155 -21.42 -3.20 3.19
C LEU A 155 -20.72 -3.29 4.55
N LYS A 156 -21.46 -3.25 5.66
CA LYS A 156 -20.88 -3.40 6.99
C LYS A 156 -20.25 -4.80 7.19
N SER A 157 -20.90 -5.86 6.70
CA SER A 157 -20.37 -7.22 6.83
C SER A 157 -19.07 -7.44 6.06
N LEU A 158 -18.86 -6.75 4.92
CA LEU A 158 -17.62 -6.79 4.16
C LEU A 158 -16.41 -6.18 4.88
N LEU A 159 -16.60 -5.50 6.01
CA LEU A 159 -15.51 -5.10 6.91
C LEU A 159 -14.94 -6.26 7.73
N TYR A 160 -15.58 -7.42 7.70
CA TYR A 160 -15.15 -8.66 8.37
C TYR A 160 -14.67 -9.65 7.30
N PRO A 161 -13.35 -9.77 7.02
CA PRO A 161 -12.81 -10.65 5.98
C PRO A 161 -13.10 -12.12 6.28
N HIS A 162 -14.12 -12.64 5.64
CA HIS A 162 -14.56 -14.02 5.76
C HIS A 162 -15.32 -14.47 4.51
N GLU A 163 -15.21 -15.73 4.11
CA GLU A 163 -15.88 -16.28 2.94
C GLU A 163 -17.41 -16.08 3.00
N LEU A 164 -18.02 -16.30 4.16
CA LEU A 164 -19.47 -16.17 4.33
C LEU A 164 -19.99 -14.73 4.11
N THR A 165 -19.18 -13.71 4.39
CA THR A 165 -19.57 -12.31 4.12
C THR A 165 -19.51 -11.99 2.63
N LEU A 166 -18.60 -12.61 1.87
CA LEU A 166 -18.59 -12.58 0.41
C LEU A 166 -19.80 -13.32 -0.17
N ASP A 167 -20.15 -14.48 0.37
CA ASP A 167 -21.31 -15.25 -0.06
C ASP A 167 -22.60 -14.46 0.15
N LEU A 168 -22.72 -13.78 1.29
CA LEU A 168 -23.85 -12.87 1.55
C LEU A 168 -23.89 -11.74 0.51
N ALA A 169 -22.77 -11.08 0.26
CA ALA A 169 -22.68 -10.02 -0.73
C ALA A 169 -23.03 -10.52 -2.14
N GLN A 170 -22.44 -11.64 -2.56
CA GLN A 170 -22.71 -12.27 -3.86
C GLN A 170 -24.20 -12.61 -4.04
N ALA A 171 -24.82 -13.22 -3.03
CA ALA A 171 -26.23 -13.57 -3.05
C ALA A 171 -27.16 -12.34 -3.09
N SER A 172 -26.70 -11.22 -2.56
CA SER A 172 -27.48 -9.98 -2.44
C SER A 172 -27.48 -9.11 -3.71
N LEU A 173 -26.44 -9.21 -4.56
CA LEU A 173 -26.31 -8.37 -5.77
C LEU A 173 -27.57 -8.30 -6.64
N PRO A 174 -28.29 -9.41 -6.95
CA PRO A 174 -29.48 -9.37 -7.78
C PRO A 174 -30.64 -8.58 -7.17
N TYR A 175 -30.63 -8.35 -5.87
CA TYR A 175 -31.72 -7.71 -5.13
C TYR A 175 -31.47 -6.21 -4.86
N LEU A 176 -30.26 -5.69 -5.10
CA LEU A 176 -29.92 -4.29 -4.87
C LEU A 176 -30.64 -3.34 -5.84
N GLY A 177 -30.96 -3.79 -7.06
CA GLY A 177 -31.66 -2.95 -8.05
C GLY A 177 -30.90 -1.65 -8.35
N GLU A 178 -31.59 -0.50 -8.23
CA GLU A 178 -31.01 0.83 -8.46
C GLU A 178 -29.91 1.21 -7.45
N LEU A 179 -29.86 0.54 -6.28
CA LEU A 179 -28.82 0.77 -5.27
C LEU A 179 -27.46 0.14 -5.64
N ALA A 180 -27.39 -0.65 -6.72
CA ALA A 180 -26.13 -1.16 -7.24
C ALA A 180 -25.12 -0.04 -7.53
N ASP A 181 -25.57 1.12 -7.98
CA ASP A 181 -24.72 2.30 -8.20
C ASP A 181 -24.18 2.91 -6.91
N SER A 182 -24.88 2.75 -5.80
CA SER A 182 -24.44 3.17 -4.46
C SER A 182 -23.54 2.12 -3.80
N PHE A 183 -23.68 0.85 -4.14
CA PHE A 183 -22.83 -0.25 -3.63
C PHE A 183 -21.38 -0.09 -4.10
N ILE A 184 -21.15 0.16 -5.40
CA ILE A 184 -19.82 0.16 -6.00
C ILE A 184 -18.83 1.09 -5.30
N PRO A 185 -19.11 2.41 -5.13
CA PRO A 185 -18.13 3.33 -4.51
C PRO A 185 -17.84 2.99 -3.05
N GLN A 186 -18.85 2.48 -2.31
CA GLN A 186 -18.66 2.10 -0.92
C GLN A 186 -17.87 0.80 -0.79
N ALA A 187 -18.18 -0.22 -1.60
CA ALA A 187 -17.43 -1.47 -1.66
C ALA A 187 -15.97 -1.23 -2.10
N PHE A 188 -15.73 -0.29 -3.03
CA PHE A 188 -14.39 0.13 -3.41
C PHE A 188 -13.60 0.68 -2.21
N GLN A 189 -14.21 1.54 -1.40
CA GLN A 189 -13.58 2.07 -0.19
C GLN A 189 -13.33 0.99 0.85
N ILE A 190 -14.29 0.07 1.04
CA ILE A 190 -14.14 -1.07 1.95
C ILE A 190 -13.00 -1.98 1.49
N SER A 191 -12.89 -2.27 0.19
CA SER A 191 -11.77 -3.05 -0.38
C SER A 191 -10.42 -2.42 -0.04
N ALA A 192 -10.28 -1.10 -0.20
CA ALA A 192 -9.06 -0.38 0.17
C ALA A 192 -8.78 -0.44 1.67
N ARG A 193 -9.81 -0.29 2.50
CA ARG A 193 -9.71 -0.35 3.96
C ARG A 193 -9.27 -1.73 4.45
N VAL A 194 -9.93 -2.80 4.00
CA VAL A 194 -9.59 -4.18 4.34
C VAL A 194 -8.16 -4.54 3.90
N THR A 195 -7.75 -4.07 2.73
CA THR A 195 -6.40 -4.27 2.21
C THR A 195 -5.35 -3.60 3.08
N ASN A 196 -5.54 -2.34 3.45
CA ASN A 196 -4.53 -1.54 4.12
C ASN A 196 -4.52 -1.74 5.64
N GLU A 197 -5.71 -1.73 6.29
CA GLU A 197 -5.81 -1.82 7.74
C GLU A 197 -5.75 -3.27 8.24
N GLN A 198 -6.35 -4.22 7.51
CA GLN A 198 -6.45 -5.62 7.92
C GLN A 198 -5.46 -6.54 7.18
N GLN A 199 -4.59 -5.98 6.34
CA GLN A 199 -3.55 -6.70 5.58
C GLN A 199 -4.12 -7.88 4.76
N SER A 200 -5.34 -7.70 4.20
CA SER A 200 -6.06 -8.76 3.48
C SER A 200 -6.33 -8.38 2.01
N PRO A 201 -5.30 -8.25 1.15
CA PRO A 201 -5.48 -7.87 -0.25
C PRO A 201 -6.28 -8.89 -1.05
N ALA A 202 -6.16 -10.18 -0.74
CA ALA A 202 -6.95 -11.23 -1.40
C ALA A 202 -8.46 -11.07 -1.17
N PHE A 203 -8.88 -10.65 0.01
CA PHE A 203 -10.28 -10.34 0.27
C PHE A 203 -10.74 -9.07 -0.46
N GLY A 204 -9.86 -8.05 -0.53
CA GLY A 204 -10.08 -6.85 -1.34
C GLY A 204 -10.31 -7.17 -2.81
N VAL A 205 -9.57 -8.15 -3.38
CA VAL A 205 -9.76 -8.67 -4.74
C VAL A 205 -11.19 -9.17 -4.94
N GLU A 206 -11.70 -10.00 -4.03
CA GLU A 206 -13.05 -10.57 -4.15
C GLU A 206 -14.13 -9.49 -4.08
N ILE A 207 -13.97 -8.46 -3.23
CA ILE A 207 -14.89 -7.32 -3.19
C ILE A 207 -14.94 -6.60 -4.55
N ILE A 208 -13.78 -6.32 -5.18
CA ILE A 208 -13.77 -5.65 -6.49
C ILE A 208 -14.35 -6.53 -7.59
N LYS A 209 -14.16 -7.85 -7.53
CA LYS A 209 -14.83 -8.79 -8.43
C LYS A 209 -16.35 -8.72 -8.34
N LEU A 210 -16.91 -8.55 -7.13
CA LEU A 210 -18.36 -8.33 -6.96
C LEU A 210 -18.80 -7.03 -7.68
N CYS A 211 -18.03 -5.97 -7.56
CA CYS A 211 -18.32 -4.72 -8.27
C CYS A 211 -18.26 -4.90 -9.79
N LEU A 212 -17.29 -5.66 -10.30
CA LEU A 212 -17.14 -5.94 -11.74
C LEU A 212 -18.27 -6.80 -12.31
N GLN A 213 -18.98 -7.61 -11.51
CA GLN A 213 -20.21 -8.27 -11.97
C GLN A 213 -21.31 -7.26 -12.32
N LEU A 214 -21.34 -6.12 -11.61
CA LEU A 214 -22.30 -5.05 -11.87
C LEU A 214 -21.84 -4.12 -13.01
N ARG A 215 -20.52 -3.89 -13.12
CA ARG A 215 -19.91 -3.04 -14.16
C ARG A 215 -18.65 -3.69 -14.74
N PRO A 216 -18.77 -4.63 -15.70
CA PRO A 216 -17.66 -5.47 -16.17
C PRO A 216 -16.48 -4.71 -16.82
N ASN A 217 -16.74 -3.56 -17.44
CA ASN A 217 -15.73 -2.76 -18.16
C ASN A 217 -15.43 -1.42 -17.48
N ASP A 218 -15.61 -1.34 -16.17
CA ASP A 218 -15.25 -0.13 -15.42
C ASP A 218 -13.73 -0.05 -15.25
N LEU A 219 -13.14 1.02 -15.83
CA LEU A 219 -11.70 1.23 -15.83
C LEU A 219 -11.12 1.33 -14.41
N SER A 220 -11.82 2.01 -13.50
CA SER A 220 -11.36 2.21 -12.12
C SER A 220 -11.35 0.91 -11.32
N LEU A 221 -12.36 0.06 -11.54
CA LEU A 221 -12.44 -1.24 -10.90
C LEU A 221 -11.36 -2.20 -11.42
N LEU A 222 -11.10 -2.20 -12.74
CA LEU A 222 -10.04 -3.03 -13.33
C LEU A 222 -8.66 -2.56 -12.90
N GLU A 223 -8.40 -1.25 -12.85
CA GLU A 223 -7.14 -0.70 -12.33
C GLU A 223 -6.92 -1.11 -10.87
N GLN A 224 -7.94 -0.93 -10.03
CA GLN A 224 -7.88 -1.34 -8.62
C GLN A 224 -7.63 -2.85 -8.48
N LEU A 225 -8.28 -3.66 -9.32
CA LEU A 225 -8.08 -5.10 -9.32
C LEU A 225 -6.64 -5.48 -9.68
N VAL A 226 -6.03 -4.81 -10.66
CA VAL A 226 -4.60 -4.98 -10.99
C VAL A 226 -3.73 -4.70 -9.78
N ASN A 227 -3.96 -3.56 -9.10
CA ASN A 227 -3.18 -3.16 -7.94
C ASN A 227 -3.34 -4.14 -6.76
N LEU A 228 -4.54 -4.63 -6.52
CA LEU A 228 -4.82 -5.62 -5.48
C LEU A 228 -4.17 -6.97 -5.77
N TYR A 229 -4.18 -7.45 -7.02
CA TYR A 229 -3.46 -8.66 -7.41
C TYR A 229 -1.95 -8.51 -7.24
N ILE A 230 -1.39 -7.32 -7.54
CA ILE A 230 0.03 -7.04 -7.28
C ILE A 230 0.34 -7.12 -5.78
N LEU A 231 -0.53 -6.57 -4.92
CA LEU A 231 -0.38 -6.62 -3.45
C LEU A 231 -0.58 -8.05 -2.89
N ALA A 232 -1.48 -8.82 -3.49
CA ALA A 232 -1.72 -10.22 -3.15
C ALA A 232 -0.64 -11.17 -3.71
N GLU A 233 0.36 -10.66 -4.42
CA GLU A 233 1.40 -11.42 -5.11
C GLU A 233 0.86 -12.42 -6.16
N ASP A 234 -0.31 -12.13 -6.73
CA ASP A 234 -0.94 -12.93 -7.81
C ASP A 234 -0.54 -12.38 -9.18
N PHE A 235 0.62 -12.84 -9.66
CA PHE A 235 1.18 -12.39 -10.94
C PHE A 235 0.25 -12.65 -12.13
N ASP A 236 -0.26 -13.87 -12.26
CA ASP A 236 -0.98 -14.30 -13.46
C ASP A 236 -2.28 -13.51 -13.63
N ASN A 237 -3.06 -13.36 -12.56
CA ASN A 237 -4.28 -12.57 -12.56
C ASN A 237 -4.01 -11.06 -12.70
N SER A 238 -2.93 -10.54 -12.12
CA SER A 238 -2.55 -9.13 -12.32
C SER A 238 -2.26 -8.83 -13.79
N LEU A 239 -1.53 -9.70 -14.47
CA LEU A 239 -1.17 -9.53 -15.87
C LEU A 239 -2.40 -9.69 -16.81
N ILE A 240 -3.23 -10.72 -16.58
CA ILE A 240 -4.48 -10.94 -17.34
C ILE A 240 -5.38 -9.70 -17.22
N THR A 241 -5.58 -9.19 -16.00
CA THR A 241 -6.44 -8.01 -15.75
C THR A 241 -5.85 -6.74 -16.40
N ALA A 242 -4.52 -6.56 -16.35
CA ALA A 242 -3.87 -5.43 -17.00
C ALA A 242 -4.04 -5.47 -18.53
N TYR A 243 -3.99 -6.64 -19.17
CA TYR A 243 -4.32 -6.78 -20.58
C TYR A 243 -5.79 -6.52 -20.87
N GLN A 244 -6.72 -6.98 -20.01
CA GLN A 244 -8.15 -6.64 -20.16
C GLN A 244 -8.37 -5.12 -20.06
N LEU A 245 -7.71 -4.45 -19.11
CA LEU A 245 -7.74 -2.99 -19.01
C LEU A 245 -7.23 -2.34 -20.30
N ARG A 246 -6.11 -2.81 -20.85
CA ARG A 246 -5.52 -2.28 -22.10
C ARG A 246 -6.46 -2.36 -23.28
N GLU A 247 -7.22 -3.45 -23.45
CA GLU A 247 -8.17 -3.64 -24.55
C GLU A 247 -9.29 -2.59 -24.57
N ILE A 248 -9.71 -2.10 -23.42
CA ILE A 248 -10.75 -1.09 -23.30
C ILE A 248 -10.20 0.36 -23.25
N CYS A 249 -8.88 0.54 -23.16
CA CYS A 249 -8.22 1.84 -23.19
C CYS A 249 -8.13 2.37 -24.62
N LEU A 250 -8.94 3.38 -24.97
CA LEU A 250 -9.04 3.90 -26.31
C LEU A 250 -8.16 5.12 -26.59
N THR A 251 -7.87 5.94 -25.58
CA THR A 251 -7.05 7.15 -25.72
C THR A 251 -5.55 6.85 -25.61
N PRO A 252 -4.67 7.66 -26.20
CA PRO A 252 -3.22 7.47 -26.06
C PRO A 252 -2.72 7.54 -24.62
N THR A 253 -3.33 8.37 -23.78
CA THR A 253 -3.02 8.52 -22.35
C THR A 253 -3.37 7.28 -21.56
N LEU A 254 -4.57 6.71 -21.76
CA LEU A 254 -4.98 5.44 -21.16
C LEU A 254 -4.18 4.25 -21.68
N LYS A 255 -3.86 4.21 -22.98
CA LYS A 255 -2.98 3.16 -23.55
C LYS A 255 -1.58 3.22 -22.97
N LEU A 256 -1.00 4.41 -22.84
CA LEU A 256 0.29 4.57 -22.18
C LEU A 256 0.23 4.06 -20.73
N TYR A 257 -0.81 4.43 -19.99
CA TYR A 257 -0.98 4.02 -18.60
C TYR A 257 -1.15 2.51 -18.45
N SER A 258 -1.96 1.88 -19.29
CA SER A 258 -2.14 0.42 -19.26
C SER A 258 -0.85 -0.33 -19.63
N ASN A 259 -0.09 0.14 -20.62
CA ASN A 259 1.23 -0.41 -20.96
C ASN A 259 2.24 -0.22 -19.82
N TYR A 260 2.19 0.92 -19.13
CA TYR A 260 2.97 1.14 -17.90
C TYR A 260 2.65 0.09 -16.83
N LEU A 261 1.36 -0.20 -16.56
CA LEU A 261 0.97 -1.21 -15.57
C LEU A 261 1.49 -2.61 -15.99
N ILE A 262 1.36 -2.98 -17.26
CA ILE A 262 1.89 -4.26 -17.75
C ILE A 262 3.42 -4.33 -17.57
N LEU A 263 4.15 -3.27 -17.95
CA LEU A 263 5.60 -3.20 -17.73
C LEU A 263 5.97 -3.29 -16.26
N LEU A 264 5.24 -2.60 -15.38
CA LEU A 264 5.46 -2.64 -13.95
C LEU A 264 5.30 -4.06 -13.39
N ILE A 265 4.27 -4.80 -13.85
CA ILE A 265 4.03 -6.18 -13.46
C ILE A 265 5.18 -7.07 -13.96
N LEU A 266 5.51 -7.02 -15.23
CA LEU A 266 6.58 -7.84 -15.84
C LEU A 266 7.94 -7.59 -15.16
N LEU A 267 8.29 -6.33 -14.93
CA LEU A 267 9.51 -5.93 -14.24
C LEU A 267 9.51 -6.41 -12.78
N ARG A 268 8.45 -6.14 -12.03
CA ARG A 268 8.35 -6.51 -10.61
C ARG A 268 8.54 -8.01 -10.39
N TRP A 269 7.97 -8.82 -11.28
CA TRP A 269 8.07 -10.27 -11.22
C TRP A 269 9.31 -10.84 -11.93
N GLY A 270 10.09 -10.00 -12.61
CA GLY A 270 11.32 -10.38 -13.31
C GLY A 270 11.09 -11.18 -14.59
N VAL A 271 9.96 -10.97 -15.26
CA VAL A 271 9.59 -11.66 -16.52
C VAL A 271 10.13 -10.87 -17.71
N TRP A 272 11.45 -10.80 -17.82
CA TRP A 272 12.16 -9.98 -18.80
C TRP A 272 11.95 -10.42 -20.27
N GLN A 273 11.65 -11.70 -20.52
CA GLN A 273 11.46 -12.24 -21.86
C GLN A 273 10.26 -11.65 -22.60
N GLU A 274 9.30 -11.07 -21.86
CA GLU A 274 8.05 -10.54 -22.42
C GLU A 274 8.04 -9.01 -22.54
N ILE A 275 9.11 -8.33 -22.13
CA ILE A 275 9.15 -6.86 -22.01
C ILE A 275 9.22 -6.16 -23.37
N ASP A 276 10.01 -6.65 -24.32
CA ASP A 276 10.39 -5.92 -25.53
C ASP A 276 9.19 -5.41 -26.35
N HIS A 277 8.17 -6.24 -26.52
CA HIS A 277 6.99 -5.88 -27.32
C HIS A 277 6.18 -4.74 -26.66
N ILE A 278 5.96 -4.82 -25.35
CA ILE A 278 5.21 -3.79 -24.60
C ILE A 278 6.04 -2.51 -24.46
N TYR A 279 7.35 -2.65 -24.24
CA TYR A 279 8.26 -1.52 -24.11
C TYR A 279 8.29 -0.64 -25.36
N GLN A 280 8.31 -1.23 -26.54
CA GLN A 280 8.35 -0.45 -27.79
C GLN A 280 7.09 0.43 -27.92
N GLU A 281 5.90 -0.13 -27.72
CA GLU A 281 4.65 0.62 -27.80
C GLU A 281 4.55 1.68 -26.69
N TYR A 282 4.92 1.31 -25.45
CA TYR A 282 4.98 2.24 -24.33
C TYR A 282 5.90 3.44 -24.63
N HIS A 283 7.10 3.17 -25.14
CA HIS A 283 8.10 4.20 -25.42
C HIS A 283 7.65 5.13 -26.57
N ASP A 284 7.04 4.57 -27.61
CA ASP A 284 6.52 5.35 -28.74
C ASP A 284 5.36 6.26 -28.32
N LEU A 285 4.42 5.75 -27.51
CA LEU A 285 3.34 6.53 -26.92
C LEU A 285 3.87 7.64 -26.00
N LEU A 286 4.85 7.34 -25.16
CA LEU A 286 5.44 8.31 -24.26
C LEU A 286 6.13 9.44 -25.07
N GLN A 287 6.90 9.10 -26.12
CA GLN A 287 7.52 10.10 -27.00
C GLN A 287 6.46 10.90 -27.79
N GLU A 288 5.38 10.29 -28.22
CA GLU A 288 4.30 10.99 -28.92
C GLU A 288 3.65 12.01 -28.01
N LEU A 289 3.32 11.65 -26.77
CA LEU A 289 2.68 12.54 -25.81
C LEU A 289 3.61 13.74 -25.46
N THR A 290 4.92 13.52 -25.34
CA THR A 290 5.87 14.63 -25.06
C THR A 290 5.97 15.65 -26.18
N ARG A 291 5.54 15.34 -27.42
CA ARG A 291 5.50 16.26 -28.56
C ARG A 291 4.16 17.02 -28.67
N ARG A 292 3.13 16.59 -27.94
CA ARG A 292 1.80 17.22 -27.94
C ARG A 292 1.75 18.34 -26.90
N LYS A 293 0.92 19.34 -27.17
CA LYS A 293 0.57 20.41 -26.21
C LYS A 293 -0.84 20.21 -25.72
N ASN A 294 -1.14 20.70 -24.53
CA ASN A 294 -2.48 20.70 -23.92
C ASN A 294 -3.10 19.30 -23.82
N ILE A 295 -2.35 18.36 -23.28
CA ILE A 295 -2.83 16.99 -23.02
C ILE A 295 -3.82 17.05 -21.85
N THR A 296 -5.01 16.50 -22.05
CA THR A 296 -6.00 16.29 -20.99
C THR A 296 -5.93 14.85 -20.53
N LEU A 297 -5.71 14.64 -19.24
CA LEU A 297 -5.72 13.31 -18.62
C LEU A 297 -7.13 12.95 -18.18
N GLU A 298 -7.51 11.71 -18.36
CA GLU A 298 -8.73 11.14 -17.84
C GLU A 298 -8.70 11.13 -16.30
N PRO A 299 -9.83 11.35 -15.61
CA PRO A 299 -9.89 11.45 -14.16
C PRO A 299 -9.19 10.30 -13.42
N ILE A 300 -9.32 9.08 -13.94
CA ILE A 300 -8.77 7.86 -13.34
C ILE A 300 -7.25 7.87 -13.23
N ILE A 301 -6.55 8.45 -14.23
CA ILE A 301 -5.07 8.44 -14.25
C ILE A 301 -4.44 9.74 -13.77
N LYS A 302 -5.22 10.80 -13.48
CA LYS A 302 -4.68 12.10 -13.11
C LYS A 302 -3.68 12.06 -11.97
N THR A 303 -4.01 11.36 -10.91
CA THR A 303 -3.19 11.30 -9.68
C THR A 303 -1.98 10.37 -9.80
N SER A 304 -2.07 9.35 -10.66
CA SER A 304 -1.03 8.31 -10.83
C SER A 304 -0.16 8.50 -12.07
N PHE A 305 -0.49 9.49 -12.93
CA PHE A 305 0.19 9.67 -14.20
C PHE A 305 1.69 9.98 -14.08
N LEU A 306 2.12 10.58 -12.99
CA LEU A 306 3.54 10.87 -12.74
C LEU A 306 4.40 9.59 -12.74
N ASN A 307 3.82 8.47 -12.33
CA ASN A 307 4.52 7.18 -12.23
C ASN A 307 4.76 6.49 -13.57
N VAL A 308 4.14 6.94 -14.66
CA VAL A 308 4.33 6.28 -15.96
C VAL A 308 5.77 6.30 -16.45
N SER A 309 6.62 7.21 -15.95
CA SER A 309 8.05 7.25 -16.27
C SER A 309 8.92 6.29 -15.43
N SER A 310 8.38 5.70 -14.36
CA SER A 310 9.16 4.90 -13.40
C SER A 310 9.79 3.61 -13.97
N PRO A 311 9.32 2.97 -15.05
CA PRO A 311 10.01 1.85 -15.66
C PRO A 311 11.32 2.20 -16.39
N LEU A 312 11.46 3.44 -16.86
CA LEU A 312 12.58 3.86 -17.73
C LEU A 312 13.97 3.53 -17.17
N PRO A 313 14.28 3.77 -15.88
CA PRO A 313 15.60 3.49 -15.33
C PRO A 313 16.00 2.01 -15.32
N TYR A 314 15.03 1.12 -15.30
CA TYR A 314 15.28 -0.33 -15.31
C TYR A 314 15.58 -0.85 -16.72
N LEU A 315 15.05 -0.18 -17.74
CA LEU A 315 15.06 -0.62 -19.14
C LEU A 315 16.27 -0.08 -19.92
N GLY A 316 17.05 0.81 -19.35
CA GLY A 316 18.29 1.29 -19.98
C GLY A 316 18.88 2.52 -19.32
N ASP A 317 20.21 2.60 -19.33
CA ASP A 317 20.97 3.75 -18.83
C ASP A 317 21.03 4.86 -19.89
N ARG A 318 19.99 5.67 -19.97
CA ARG A 318 19.85 6.78 -20.93
C ARG A 318 19.52 8.06 -20.19
N ALA A 319 20.45 8.54 -19.33
CA ALA A 319 20.22 9.61 -18.37
C ALA A 319 19.49 10.84 -18.94
N LEU A 320 20.02 11.44 -20.00
CA LEU A 320 19.42 12.61 -20.66
C LEU A 320 18.02 12.31 -21.24
N ALA A 321 17.86 11.18 -21.93
CA ALA A 321 16.59 10.83 -22.58
C ALA A 321 15.51 10.49 -21.56
N ASN A 322 15.84 9.63 -20.59
CA ASN A 322 14.93 9.25 -19.52
C ASN A 322 14.49 10.48 -18.71
N ARG A 323 15.44 11.36 -18.34
CA ARG A 323 15.12 12.55 -17.56
C ARG A 323 14.24 13.54 -18.31
N LYS A 324 14.48 13.75 -19.61
CA LYS A 324 13.59 14.58 -20.44
C LYS A 324 12.16 14.04 -20.51
N LEU A 325 12.00 12.73 -20.62
CA LEU A 325 10.68 12.10 -20.60
C LEU A 325 10.01 12.26 -19.24
N THR A 326 10.73 12.03 -18.14
CA THR A 326 10.21 12.24 -16.77
C THR A 326 9.79 13.70 -16.55
N ASN A 327 10.59 14.69 -16.99
CA ASN A 327 10.23 16.10 -16.89
C ASN A 327 8.96 16.44 -17.66
N CYS A 328 8.79 15.87 -18.88
CA CYS A 328 7.56 16.05 -19.67
C CYS A 328 6.32 15.41 -18.99
N VAL A 329 6.47 14.22 -18.43
CA VAL A 329 5.39 13.57 -17.67
C VAL A 329 4.98 14.43 -16.48
N ALA A 330 5.96 14.98 -15.76
CA ALA A 330 5.69 15.90 -14.64
C ALA A 330 4.98 17.19 -15.10
N GLU A 331 5.32 17.73 -16.26
CA GLU A 331 4.64 18.89 -16.84
C GLU A 331 3.18 18.58 -17.20
N ILE A 332 2.92 17.44 -17.85
CA ILE A 332 1.56 16.98 -18.14
C ILE A 332 0.76 16.78 -16.85
N PHE A 333 1.38 16.20 -15.82
CA PHE A 333 0.75 16.03 -14.50
C PHE A 333 0.35 17.37 -13.89
N LEU A 334 1.25 18.35 -13.85
CA LEU A 334 1.01 19.70 -13.31
C LEU A 334 -0.11 20.42 -14.06
N ASP A 335 -0.12 20.35 -15.41
CA ASP A 335 -1.15 21.00 -16.23
C ASP A 335 -2.57 20.45 -15.98
N ASN A 336 -2.67 19.21 -15.52
CA ASN A 336 -3.93 18.52 -15.27
C ASN A 336 -4.33 18.51 -13.80
N ASN A 337 -3.49 18.99 -12.88
CA ASN A 337 -3.84 19.03 -11.47
C ASN A 337 -4.90 20.10 -11.19
N SER A 338 -5.88 19.75 -10.35
CA SER A 338 -7.02 20.63 -10.03
C SER A 338 -6.65 21.77 -9.06
N PHE A 339 -5.52 21.65 -8.39
CA PHE A 339 -5.05 22.60 -7.36
C PHE A 339 -4.11 23.64 -7.96
N LYS A 340 -4.64 24.55 -8.79
CA LYS A 340 -3.83 25.55 -9.52
C LYS A 340 -3.34 26.76 -8.71
N THR A 341 -3.73 26.88 -7.45
CA THR A 341 -3.34 28.05 -6.65
C THR A 341 -2.29 27.64 -5.64
N PRO A 342 -1.02 28.03 -5.81
CA PRO A 342 -0.01 27.85 -4.79
C PRO A 342 -0.46 28.51 -3.48
N LEU A 343 -0.24 27.81 -2.37
CA LEU A 343 -0.50 28.42 -1.07
C LEU A 343 0.46 29.60 -0.85
N ILE A 344 -0.05 30.71 -0.34
CA ILE A 344 0.76 31.87 -0.05
C ILE A 344 1.57 31.56 1.21
N THR A 345 2.90 31.53 1.10
CA THR A 345 3.78 31.38 2.25
C THR A 345 3.87 32.70 3.02
N ASN A 346 3.66 32.65 4.33
CA ASN A 346 3.81 33.79 5.21
C ASN A 346 5.28 34.15 5.41
N GLU A 347 5.57 35.41 5.74
CA GLU A 347 6.92 35.84 6.13
C GLU A 347 7.36 35.10 7.41
N LYS A 348 8.67 34.83 7.50
CA LYS A 348 9.31 34.09 8.60
C LYS A 348 8.98 34.71 9.96
N ALA A 349 8.38 33.92 10.85
CA ALA A 349 8.05 34.34 12.21
C ALA A 349 9.07 33.87 13.27
N SER A 350 9.99 32.94 12.93
CA SER A 350 10.94 32.31 13.86
C SER A 350 12.39 32.70 13.56
N GLU A 351 13.23 32.83 14.62
CA GLU A 351 14.68 32.97 14.46
C GLU A 351 15.36 31.68 13.98
N LYS A 352 14.78 30.50 14.30
CA LYS A 352 15.26 29.19 13.87
C LYS A 352 14.64 28.80 12.52
N LEU A 353 15.45 28.17 11.65
CA LEU A 353 14.96 27.58 10.42
C LEU A 353 14.15 26.30 10.75
N THR A 354 12.94 26.20 10.22
CA THR A 354 12.05 25.05 10.43
C THR A 354 12.09 24.12 9.23
N ILE A 355 12.55 22.88 9.42
CA ILE A 355 12.69 21.86 8.40
C ILE A 355 11.61 20.80 8.60
N GLY A 356 10.75 20.63 7.60
CA GLY A 356 9.74 19.56 7.58
C GLY A 356 10.21 18.36 6.75
N TYR A 357 9.97 17.16 7.21
CA TYR A 357 10.18 15.91 6.46
C TYR A 357 8.84 15.26 6.19
N LEU A 358 8.54 15.05 4.91
CA LEU A 358 7.27 14.51 4.43
C LEU A 358 7.48 13.12 3.87
N ALA A 359 6.76 12.11 4.37
CA ALA A 359 6.84 10.75 3.85
C ALA A 359 5.60 9.91 4.15
N SER A 360 5.34 8.93 3.27
CA SER A 360 4.37 7.83 3.46
C SER A 360 5.04 6.51 3.85
N THR A 361 6.35 6.52 4.00
CA THR A 361 7.19 5.32 4.11
C THR A 361 8.03 5.26 5.38
N LEU A 362 7.77 6.11 6.40
CA LEU A 362 8.50 6.09 7.68
C LEU A 362 8.05 4.94 8.61
N LYS A 363 8.00 3.72 8.06
CA LYS A 363 7.70 2.45 8.70
C LYS A 363 8.69 1.40 8.22
N HIS A 364 8.49 0.09 8.41
CA HIS A 364 9.36 -0.95 7.85
C HIS A 364 9.53 -0.79 6.33
N HIS A 365 10.51 0.01 5.95
CA HIS A 365 10.84 0.37 4.57
C HIS A 365 12.31 0.83 4.48
N SER A 366 12.88 0.91 3.28
CA SER A 366 14.25 1.39 3.07
C SER A 366 14.46 2.86 3.49
N VAL A 367 13.47 3.73 3.29
CA VAL A 367 13.58 5.17 3.59
C VAL A 367 13.92 5.46 5.05
N PRO A 368 13.23 4.91 6.08
CA PRO A 368 13.61 5.18 7.46
C PRO A 368 14.95 4.57 7.86
N TRP A 369 15.33 3.41 7.33
CA TRP A 369 16.66 2.85 7.57
C TRP A 369 17.79 3.79 7.15
N LEU A 370 17.55 4.61 6.14
CA LEU A 370 18.51 5.54 5.57
C LEU A 370 18.39 6.95 6.16
N SER A 371 17.17 7.45 6.43
CA SER A 371 16.93 8.83 6.90
C SER A 371 17.04 9.01 8.40
N ARG A 372 16.85 7.96 9.21
CA ARG A 372 16.82 8.03 10.68
C ARG A 372 18.05 8.71 11.28
N TRP A 373 19.23 8.47 10.72
CA TRP A 373 20.47 9.02 11.23
C TRP A 373 20.58 10.53 11.02
N LEU A 374 20.17 11.03 9.86
CA LEU A 374 20.06 12.47 9.62
C LEU A 374 19.12 13.12 10.65
N ILE A 375 17.91 12.61 10.77
CA ILE A 375 16.89 13.17 11.65
C ILE A 375 17.33 13.10 13.11
N HIS A 376 17.97 12.01 13.53
CA HIS A 376 18.50 11.83 14.89
C HIS A 376 19.60 12.85 15.23
N HIS A 377 20.54 13.10 14.28
CA HIS A 377 21.71 13.93 14.52
C HIS A 377 21.51 15.42 14.32
N HIS A 378 20.33 15.87 13.90
CA HIS A 378 20.04 17.29 13.74
C HIS A 378 20.27 18.08 15.04
N ASP A 379 20.91 19.26 14.91
CA ASP A 379 21.10 20.22 15.99
C ASP A 379 19.81 21.00 16.25
N ARG A 380 19.03 20.54 17.22
CA ARG A 380 17.75 21.17 17.64
C ARG A 380 17.94 22.53 18.31
N GLU A 381 19.16 22.94 18.60
CA GLU A 381 19.41 24.32 19.07
C GLU A 381 19.38 25.30 17.89
N LYS A 382 19.77 24.85 16.69
CA LYS A 382 19.80 25.66 15.45
C LYS A 382 18.56 25.54 14.60
N LEU A 383 17.97 24.34 14.56
CA LEU A 383 16.85 24.01 13.70
C LEU A 383 15.63 23.56 14.51
N GLN A 384 14.44 23.87 14.03
CA GLN A 384 13.22 23.21 14.41
C GLN A 384 12.92 22.11 13.39
N ILE A 385 12.68 20.88 13.84
CA ILE A 385 12.35 19.76 12.98
C ILE A 385 10.85 19.46 13.04
N ALA A 386 10.26 19.13 11.91
CA ALA A 386 8.87 18.69 11.81
C ALA A 386 8.80 17.39 10.99
N ILE A 387 8.00 16.43 11.44
CA ILE A 387 7.82 15.14 10.78
C ILE A 387 6.34 14.98 10.40
N TYR A 388 6.11 14.75 9.10
CA TYR A 388 4.77 14.53 8.53
C TYR A 388 4.69 13.10 8.00
N THR A 389 3.91 12.25 8.66
CA THR A 389 3.65 10.87 8.21
C THR A 389 2.27 10.78 7.57
N ILE A 390 2.23 10.28 6.33
CA ILE A 390 1.05 10.32 5.46
C ILE A 390 0.62 8.92 5.05
N ASN A 391 -0.68 8.60 5.20
CA ASN A 391 -1.27 7.35 4.73
C ASN A 391 -0.49 6.09 5.13
N GLN A 392 0.01 6.09 6.35
CA GLN A 392 0.68 4.96 6.98
C GLN A 392 0.25 4.82 8.44
N GLU A 393 0.21 3.59 8.91
CA GLU A 393 0.16 3.31 10.35
C GLU A 393 1.56 3.41 10.96
N GLU A 394 1.61 3.74 12.23
CA GLU A 394 2.86 3.82 12.98
C GLU A 394 3.26 2.44 13.50
N ASP A 395 4.39 1.99 13.02
CA ASP A 395 5.05 0.81 13.54
C ASP A 395 6.11 1.13 14.62
N GLU A 396 6.88 0.12 14.98
CA GLU A 396 7.96 0.25 15.96
C GLU A 396 9.07 1.20 15.47
N ILE A 397 9.41 1.17 14.18
CA ILE A 397 10.42 2.05 13.57
C ILE A 397 9.99 3.50 13.64
N THR A 398 8.72 3.79 13.28
CA THR A 398 8.16 5.15 13.39
C THR A 398 8.26 5.67 14.81
N ARG A 399 7.85 4.86 15.80
CA ARG A 399 7.84 5.26 17.22
C ARG A 399 9.25 5.45 17.79
N GLN A 400 10.17 4.61 17.40
CA GLN A 400 11.54 4.65 17.95
C GLN A 400 12.36 5.83 17.39
N TRP A 401 12.22 6.15 16.11
CA TRP A 401 13.15 7.04 15.42
C TRP A 401 12.58 8.41 14.99
N PHE A 402 11.26 8.53 14.90
CA PHE A 402 10.60 9.71 14.33
C PHE A 402 9.60 10.37 15.31
N ARG A 403 9.79 10.17 16.61
CA ARG A 403 8.93 10.69 17.67
C ARG A 403 9.73 11.41 18.78
N ASP A 404 10.70 12.26 18.40
CA ASP A 404 11.38 13.11 19.37
C ASP A 404 10.42 14.18 19.91
N SER A 405 10.34 14.33 21.22
CA SER A 405 9.42 15.27 21.88
C SER A 405 9.74 16.74 21.60
N ARG A 406 10.92 17.04 21.08
CA ARG A 406 11.34 18.39 20.66
C ARG A 406 10.86 18.77 19.28
N ASP A 407 10.39 17.79 18.49
CA ASP A 407 10.00 17.95 17.10
C ASP A 407 8.49 18.19 16.97
N ILE A 408 8.07 18.87 15.90
CA ILE A 408 6.65 18.96 15.52
C ILE A 408 6.28 17.65 14.83
N ILE A 409 5.33 16.91 15.39
CA ILE A 409 4.91 15.64 14.83
C ILE A 409 3.46 15.76 14.32
N ARG A 410 3.26 15.41 13.05
CA ARG A 410 1.96 15.37 12.39
C ARG A 410 1.75 14.00 11.75
N HIS A 411 0.68 13.34 12.14
CA HIS A 411 0.32 12.02 11.66
C HIS A 411 -1.04 12.06 10.96
N PHE A 412 -1.07 11.68 9.69
CA PHE A 412 -2.27 11.65 8.84
C PHE A 412 -2.46 10.23 8.28
N PRO A 413 -2.97 9.29 9.10
CA PRO A 413 -3.02 7.87 8.72
C PRO A 413 -3.95 7.59 7.53
N TYR A 414 -4.97 8.42 7.35
CA TYR A 414 -6.03 8.24 6.34
C TYR A 414 -6.32 9.54 5.59
N ALA A 415 -5.29 10.26 5.18
CA ALA A 415 -5.44 11.52 4.45
C ALA A 415 -6.13 11.27 3.09
N GLN A 416 -7.24 11.96 2.84
CA GLN A 416 -7.99 11.90 1.59
C GLN A 416 -7.79 13.16 0.73
N ASN A 417 -7.41 14.26 1.35
CA ASN A 417 -7.28 15.56 0.70
C ASN A 417 -5.87 16.12 0.89
N PRO A 418 -5.05 16.20 -0.15
CA PRO A 418 -3.68 16.74 -0.07
C PRO A 418 -3.65 18.21 0.37
N LEU A 419 -4.74 18.99 0.12
CA LEU A 419 -4.83 20.38 0.54
C LEU A 419 -4.84 20.53 2.07
N GLU A 420 -5.49 19.64 2.80
CA GLU A 420 -5.51 19.68 4.27
C GLU A 420 -4.12 19.52 4.87
N VAL A 421 -3.34 18.58 4.32
CA VAL A 421 -1.96 18.37 4.75
C VAL A 421 -1.08 19.57 4.38
N ALA A 422 -1.23 20.10 3.17
CA ALA A 422 -0.49 21.27 2.72
C ALA A 422 -0.81 22.52 3.58
N GLN A 423 -2.07 22.72 3.96
CA GLN A 423 -2.47 23.80 4.88
C GLN A 423 -1.89 23.62 6.28
N GLN A 424 -1.81 22.38 6.78
CA GLN A 424 -1.16 22.11 8.07
C GLN A 424 0.34 22.42 8.03
N ILE A 425 1.04 22.04 6.94
CA ILE A 425 2.46 22.39 6.74
C ILE A 425 2.65 23.92 6.76
N GLN A 426 1.74 24.66 6.12
CA GLN A 426 1.77 26.11 6.11
C GLN A 426 1.47 26.71 7.51
N GLN A 427 0.48 26.16 8.25
CA GLN A 427 0.17 26.59 9.63
C GLN A 427 1.33 26.35 10.59
N ASP A 428 2.07 25.26 10.40
CA ASP A 428 3.28 24.94 11.17
C ASP A 428 4.48 25.80 10.77
N GLN A 429 4.32 26.72 9.79
CA GLN A 429 5.32 27.67 9.33
C GLN A 429 6.63 27.00 8.91
N ILE A 430 6.54 25.95 8.10
CA ILE A 430 7.70 25.23 7.58
C ILE A 430 8.43 26.10 6.54
N ASP A 431 9.71 26.36 6.78
CA ASP A 431 10.58 27.12 5.87
C ASP A 431 11.00 26.27 4.67
N ILE A 432 11.49 25.04 4.96
CA ILE A 432 11.93 24.07 3.97
C ILE A 432 11.19 22.75 4.21
N ILE A 433 10.46 22.26 3.21
CA ILE A 433 9.89 20.90 3.23
C ILE A 433 10.77 19.98 2.39
N VAL A 434 11.11 18.82 2.95
CA VAL A 434 11.91 17.77 2.32
C VAL A 434 11.02 16.58 2.02
N ASP A 435 10.79 16.29 0.76
CA ASP A 435 10.09 15.12 0.27
C ASP A 435 11.02 13.90 0.30
N LEU A 436 10.67 12.88 1.05
CA LEU A 436 11.44 11.63 1.17
C LEU A 436 10.95 10.52 0.23
N ASP A 437 9.81 10.67 -0.42
CA ASP A 437 9.19 9.65 -1.25
C ASP A 437 9.43 9.84 -2.75
N SER A 438 9.56 11.09 -3.23
CA SER A 438 9.67 11.43 -4.64
C SER A 438 8.58 10.77 -5.50
N LEU A 439 8.93 10.17 -6.64
CA LEU A 439 7.99 9.51 -7.58
C LEU A 439 7.29 8.28 -6.99
N THR A 440 7.73 7.76 -5.84
CA THR A 440 7.19 6.51 -5.31
C THR A 440 5.80 6.64 -4.69
N HIS A 441 5.36 7.88 -4.36
CA HIS A 441 4.08 8.10 -3.71
C HIS A 441 3.27 9.27 -4.28
N ASN A 442 2.16 8.94 -4.93
CA ASN A 442 1.32 9.93 -5.64
C ASN A 442 0.74 11.03 -4.73
N PHE A 443 0.36 10.68 -3.50
CA PHE A 443 -0.27 11.64 -2.60
C PHE A 443 0.73 12.69 -2.09
N THR A 444 1.97 12.30 -1.78
CA THR A 444 3.05 13.25 -1.44
C THR A 444 3.37 14.18 -2.60
N ASN A 445 3.37 13.67 -3.83
CA ASN A 445 3.56 14.52 -5.03
C ASN A 445 2.45 15.57 -5.20
N GLN A 446 1.20 15.24 -4.89
CA GLN A 446 0.09 16.20 -4.90
C GLN A 446 0.23 17.28 -3.81
N ILE A 447 0.77 16.93 -2.64
CA ILE A 447 1.07 17.89 -1.57
C ILE A 447 2.20 18.83 -2.04
N MET A 448 3.28 18.29 -2.62
CA MET A 448 4.41 19.07 -3.11
C MET A 448 4.03 19.99 -4.28
N ASP A 449 3.06 19.60 -5.11
CA ASP A 449 2.51 20.43 -6.18
C ASP A 449 1.83 21.70 -5.64
N LEU A 450 1.19 21.64 -4.46
CA LEU A 450 0.56 22.80 -3.80
C LEU A 450 1.55 23.82 -3.26
N LYS A 451 2.84 23.53 -3.25
CA LYS A 451 3.93 24.38 -2.72
C LYS A 451 3.66 24.91 -1.30
N PRO A 452 3.51 24.02 -0.29
CA PRO A 452 3.13 24.41 1.06
C PRO A 452 4.25 25.14 1.85
N ALA A 453 5.49 25.14 1.38
CA ALA A 453 6.62 25.79 2.02
C ALA A 453 7.38 26.70 1.05
N ALA A 454 8.12 27.67 1.58
CA ALA A 454 8.90 28.63 0.78
C ALA A 454 9.95 27.94 -0.09
N LYS A 455 10.59 26.90 0.44
CA LYS A 455 11.54 26.05 -0.30
C LYS A 455 11.09 24.59 -0.22
N GLN A 456 11.24 23.90 -1.34
CA GLN A 456 10.92 22.49 -1.46
C GLN A 456 12.14 21.73 -1.96
N VAL A 457 12.44 20.63 -1.31
CA VAL A 457 13.63 19.80 -1.57
C VAL A 457 13.18 18.36 -1.72
N THR A 458 13.72 17.64 -2.69
CA THR A 458 13.58 16.17 -2.78
C THR A 458 14.89 15.50 -2.38
N TRP A 459 14.80 14.47 -1.57
CA TRP A 459 15.95 13.67 -1.13
C TRP A 459 15.52 12.24 -0.80
N LEU A 460 16.32 11.25 -1.22
CA LEU A 460 16.40 9.89 -0.74
C LEU A 460 15.49 8.84 -1.43
N GLY A 461 14.16 9.00 -1.48
CA GLY A 461 13.24 7.88 -1.84
C GLY A 461 13.38 7.39 -3.28
N TRP A 462 13.76 8.28 -4.18
CA TRP A 462 13.92 8.03 -5.62
C TRP A 462 14.84 9.08 -6.23
N ASP A 463 14.97 9.11 -7.57
CA ASP A 463 15.52 10.27 -8.29
C ASP A 463 14.55 11.47 -8.20
N ALA A 464 14.97 12.65 -8.61
CA ALA A 464 14.14 13.84 -8.63
C ALA A 464 12.85 13.64 -9.45
N SER A 465 11.73 14.23 -9.00
CA SER A 465 10.41 14.01 -9.60
C SER A 465 10.19 14.73 -10.92
N GLY A 466 10.91 15.83 -11.19
CA GLY A 466 10.68 16.73 -12.32
C GLY A 466 9.54 17.72 -12.09
N LEU A 467 8.95 17.78 -10.92
CA LEU A 467 7.90 18.74 -10.57
C LEU A 467 8.50 20.15 -10.50
N ALA A 468 7.91 21.11 -11.23
CA ALA A 468 8.38 22.50 -11.26
C ALA A 468 8.24 23.23 -9.92
N THR A 469 7.48 22.69 -8.99
CA THR A 469 7.28 23.22 -7.64
C THR A 469 8.42 22.88 -6.69
N ILE A 470 9.24 21.88 -7.01
CA ILE A 470 10.41 21.48 -6.23
C ILE A 470 11.62 22.30 -6.65
N ASP A 471 12.25 22.99 -5.69
CA ASP A 471 13.33 23.93 -5.95
C ASP A 471 14.69 23.20 -6.08
N TYR A 472 14.94 22.21 -5.22
CA TYR A 472 16.25 21.56 -5.12
C TYR A 472 16.16 20.04 -5.03
N TYR A 473 17.21 19.41 -5.57
CA TYR A 473 17.47 17.97 -5.42
C TYR A 473 18.82 17.77 -4.74
N ILE A 474 18.87 17.00 -3.64
CA ILE A 474 20.10 16.71 -2.91
C ILE A 474 20.84 15.56 -3.59
N ALA A 475 22.09 15.80 -3.93
CA ALA A 475 23.00 14.85 -4.57
C ALA A 475 24.42 14.98 -3.99
N ASP A 476 25.38 14.28 -4.57
CA ASP A 476 26.82 14.42 -4.34
C ASP A 476 27.58 14.43 -5.67
N PRO A 477 28.91 14.69 -5.68
CA PRO A 477 29.70 14.76 -6.90
C PRO A 477 29.82 13.44 -7.66
N TYR A 478 29.57 12.32 -7.01
CA TYR A 478 29.74 10.97 -7.56
C TYR A 478 28.43 10.41 -8.11
N VAL A 479 27.31 10.60 -7.39
CA VAL A 479 26.01 10.08 -7.80
C VAL A 479 25.44 10.80 -9.00
N LEU A 480 25.68 12.11 -9.15
CA LEU A 480 25.30 12.89 -10.32
C LEU A 480 26.49 13.64 -10.90
N PRO A 481 26.88 13.35 -12.15
CA PRO A 481 27.94 14.08 -12.85
C PRO A 481 27.52 15.54 -13.09
N GLN A 482 28.50 16.40 -13.38
CA GLN A 482 28.29 17.86 -13.60
C GLN A 482 27.25 18.11 -14.72
N GLN A 483 27.27 17.30 -15.78
CA GLN A 483 26.36 17.42 -16.92
C GLN A 483 24.89 17.22 -16.57
N ALA A 484 24.58 16.65 -15.41
CA ALA A 484 23.20 16.45 -14.95
C ALA A 484 22.44 17.78 -14.81
N GLU A 485 23.13 18.89 -14.56
CA GLU A 485 22.52 20.23 -14.49
C GLU A 485 21.85 20.66 -15.81
N GLU A 486 22.23 20.08 -16.93
CA GLU A 486 21.66 20.42 -18.25
C GLU A 486 20.25 19.83 -18.46
N TYR A 487 19.88 18.78 -17.69
CA TYR A 487 18.65 18.05 -17.94
C TYR A 487 17.76 17.80 -16.70
N TYR A 488 18.23 18.08 -15.47
CA TYR A 488 17.36 18.15 -14.30
C TYR A 488 16.60 19.48 -14.26
N ARG A 489 15.36 19.45 -13.82
CA ARG A 489 14.53 20.66 -13.63
C ARG A 489 14.84 21.32 -12.29
N GLU A 490 14.96 20.50 -11.27
CA GLU A 490 15.35 20.91 -9.92
C GLU A 490 16.82 21.36 -9.92
N LYS A 491 17.14 22.41 -9.16
CA LYS A 491 18.54 22.81 -8.94
C LYS A 491 19.25 21.72 -8.13
N ILE A 492 20.28 21.09 -8.70
CA ILE A 492 21.05 20.07 -8.00
C ILE A 492 21.92 20.74 -6.93
N TYR A 493 21.69 20.38 -5.67
CA TYR A 493 22.58 20.78 -4.57
C TYR A 493 23.50 19.59 -4.23
N ARG A 494 24.80 19.72 -4.52
CA ARG A 494 25.78 18.68 -4.23
C ARG A 494 26.38 18.87 -2.85
N LEU A 495 26.18 17.91 -1.97
CA LEU A 495 26.90 17.83 -0.70
C LEU A 495 28.40 17.56 -0.97
N PRO A 496 29.29 17.91 -0.03
CA PRO A 496 30.73 17.83 -0.30
C PRO A 496 31.27 16.40 -0.45
N GLU A 497 30.64 15.39 0.13
CA GLU A 497 31.14 14.01 0.15
C GLU A 497 30.08 13.04 -0.40
N THR A 498 29.10 12.66 0.39
CA THR A 498 28.04 11.72 0.06
C THR A 498 26.67 12.35 0.21
N TYR A 499 25.72 11.98 -0.65
CA TYR A 499 24.32 12.43 -0.53
C TYR A 499 23.55 11.65 0.56
N LEU A 500 24.16 10.62 1.14
CA LEU A 500 23.58 9.74 2.14
C LEU A 500 24.70 9.14 3.02
N ALA A 501 24.54 9.22 4.34
CA ALA A 501 25.38 8.50 5.29
C ALA A 501 24.52 7.86 6.39
N VAL A 502 25.00 6.75 6.92
CA VAL A 502 24.38 6.00 8.01
C VAL A 502 25.40 5.63 9.07
N ASP A 503 24.99 5.47 10.34
CA ASP A 503 25.91 5.01 11.41
C ASP A 503 25.93 3.47 11.53
N GLY A 504 25.54 2.78 10.47
CA GLY A 504 25.54 1.34 10.37
C GLY A 504 24.15 0.71 10.42
N PHE A 505 24.16 -0.62 10.52
CA PHE A 505 22.95 -1.44 10.52
C PHE A 505 23.01 -2.48 11.63
N GLU A 506 21.86 -2.76 12.23
CA GLU A 506 21.67 -3.88 13.14
C GLU A 506 21.69 -5.20 12.35
N ILE A 507 22.44 -6.19 12.85
CA ILE A 507 22.64 -7.48 12.20
C ILE A 507 22.11 -8.58 13.14
N GLY A 508 21.26 -9.45 12.63
CA GLY A 508 20.70 -10.58 13.35
C GLY A 508 21.63 -11.80 13.40
N THR A 509 21.04 -12.97 13.59
CA THR A 509 21.78 -14.24 13.58
C THR A 509 21.65 -14.91 12.21
N PRO A 510 22.75 -15.28 11.53
CA PRO A 510 22.68 -15.96 10.25
C PRO A 510 22.11 -17.38 10.41
N ASN A 511 21.23 -17.75 9.51
CA ASN A 511 20.66 -19.09 9.42
C ASN A 511 20.95 -19.80 8.09
N LEU A 512 21.72 -19.17 7.20
CA LEU A 512 22.11 -19.70 5.91
C LEU A 512 23.53 -20.25 5.98
N ARG A 513 23.75 -21.51 5.60
CA ARG A 513 25.04 -22.18 5.64
C ARG A 513 25.42 -22.76 4.29
N ARG A 514 26.72 -22.88 4.03
CA ARG A 514 27.26 -23.47 2.79
C ARG A 514 26.85 -24.94 2.62
N GLU A 515 26.80 -25.68 3.72
CA GLU A 515 26.43 -27.09 3.75
C GLU A 515 24.96 -27.29 3.33
N ASP A 516 24.07 -26.42 3.78
CA ASP A 516 22.63 -26.46 3.42
C ASP A 516 22.40 -26.21 1.93
N LEU A 517 23.33 -25.52 1.29
CA LEU A 517 23.31 -25.21 -0.14
C LEU A 517 24.16 -26.18 -0.99
N GLU A 518 24.76 -27.20 -0.37
CA GLU A 518 25.65 -28.13 -1.03
C GLU A 518 26.83 -27.44 -1.75
N ILE A 519 27.41 -26.39 -1.10
CA ILE A 519 28.52 -25.61 -1.64
C ILE A 519 29.82 -26.01 -0.93
N PRO A 520 30.88 -26.43 -1.67
CA PRO A 520 32.18 -26.78 -1.11
C PRO A 520 32.77 -25.63 -0.27
N PRO A 521 33.52 -25.95 0.83
CA PRO A 521 34.06 -24.92 1.73
C PRO A 521 35.10 -24.01 1.07
N ASP A 522 35.79 -24.48 0.03
CA ASP A 522 36.80 -23.76 -0.73
C ASP A 522 36.25 -23.00 -1.95
N ALA A 523 34.98 -23.19 -2.28
CA ALA A 523 34.35 -22.51 -3.39
C ALA A 523 34.11 -21.01 -3.10
N THR A 524 34.24 -20.17 -4.12
CA THR A 524 33.86 -18.76 -4.05
C THR A 524 32.38 -18.61 -4.21
N ILE A 525 31.74 -17.88 -3.30
CA ILE A 525 30.31 -17.51 -3.38
C ILE A 525 30.14 -16.09 -3.89
N TYR A 526 29.60 -15.98 -5.08
CA TYR A 526 29.00 -14.73 -5.55
C TYR A 526 27.54 -14.63 -5.11
N PHE A 527 27.09 -13.40 -4.82
CA PHE A 527 25.71 -13.19 -4.39
C PHE A 527 25.09 -11.98 -5.11
N SER A 528 23.87 -12.12 -5.59
CA SER A 528 23.01 -11.02 -6.09
C SER A 528 21.74 -10.95 -5.27
N VAL A 529 21.55 -9.83 -4.57
CA VAL A 529 20.47 -9.63 -3.61
C VAL A 529 19.60 -8.48 -4.08
N GLN A 530 18.89 -8.69 -5.19
CA GLN A 530 18.09 -7.65 -5.85
C GLN A 530 16.71 -8.21 -6.23
N ASN A 531 15.70 -7.34 -6.33
CA ASN A 531 14.38 -7.72 -6.82
C ASN A 531 14.36 -7.97 -8.34
N GLY A 532 13.27 -8.57 -8.85
CA GLY A 532 13.09 -8.91 -10.26
C GLY A 532 13.30 -7.75 -11.22
N MET A 533 12.87 -6.53 -10.82
CA MET A 533 12.96 -5.33 -11.64
C MET A 533 14.39 -4.95 -12.02
N LYS A 534 15.37 -5.27 -11.18
CA LYS A 534 16.79 -4.92 -11.39
C LYS A 534 17.60 -6.00 -12.13
N ARG A 535 16.99 -7.15 -12.43
CA ARG A 535 17.68 -8.31 -13.02
C ARG A 535 17.70 -8.24 -14.55
N HIS A 536 18.24 -7.15 -15.08
CA HIS A 536 18.35 -6.97 -16.53
C HIS A 536 19.13 -8.13 -17.19
N PRO A 537 18.67 -8.70 -18.31
CA PRO A 537 19.34 -9.84 -18.96
C PRO A 537 20.81 -9.60 -19.29
N ASP A 538 21.18 -8.40 -19.72
CA ASP A 538 22.58 -8.07 -20.02
C ASP A 538 23.45 -8.14 -18.79
N THR A 539 22.96 -7.70 -17.62
CA THR A 539 23.71 -7.83 -16.35
C THR A 539 23.87 -9.29 -15.96
N ILE A 540 22.82 -10.11 -16.09
CA ILE A 540 22.91 -11.54 -15.82
C ILE A 540 23.97 -12.18 -16.73
N LYS A 541 24.03 -11.78 -18.02
CA LYS A 541 25.03 -12.23 -18.95
C LYS A 541 26.47 -11.91 -18.47
N LEU A 542 26.71 -10.69 -18.00
CA LEU A 542 28.02 -10.31 -17.45
C LEU A 542 28.37 -11.14 -16.20
N GLN A 543 27.41 -11.37 -15.32
CA GLN A 543 27.56 -12.20 -14.13
C GLN A 543 27.91 -13.66 -14.51
N MET A 544 27.25 -14.23 -15.52
CA MET A 544 27.59 -15.58 -16.01
C MET A 544 28.97 -15.63 -16.65
N LYS A 545 29.43 -14.60 -17.36
CA LYS A 545 30.80 -14.52 -17.89
C LYS A 545 31.87 -14.49 -16.77
N ILE A 546 31.54 -13.90 -15.60
CA ILE A 546 32.40 -13.99 -14.41
C ILE A 546 32.47 -15.43 -13.91
N LEU A 547 31.32 -16.09 -13.73
CA LEU A 547 31.25 -17.47 -13.25
C LEU A 547 31.98 -18.46 -14.19
N ALA A 548 31.92 -18.24 -15.50
CA ALA A 548 32.61 -19.08 -16.49
C ALA A 548 34.13 -19.04 -16.30
N GLN A 549 34.68 -17.89 -15.86
CA GLN A 549 36.11 -17.69 -15.65
C GLN A 549 36.59 -18.06 -14.24
N VAL A 550 35.67 -18.33 -13.29
CA VAL A 550 35.95 -18.78 -11.93
C VAL A 550 35.32 -20.16 -11.71
N PRO A 551 36.02 -21.24 -12.09
CA PRO A 551 35.39 -22.57 -12.15
C PRO A 551 34.85 -23.11 -10.83
N ASN A 552 35.57 -22.88 -9.70
CA ASN A 552 35.11 -23.27 -8.37
C ASN A 552 34.33 -22.13 -7.70
N SER A 553 33.20 -21.73 -8.31
CA SER A 553 32.34 -20.71 -7.73
C SER A 553 30.85 -21.05 -7.90
N TYR A 554 30.05 -20.49 -7.00
CA TYR A 554 28.61 -20.63 -6.98
C TYR A 554 27.99 -19.23 -6.97
N PHE A 555 26.78 -19.11 -7.52
CA PHE A 555 26.06 -17.85 -7.55
C PHE A 555 24.72 -17.97 -6.82
N LEU A 556 24.59 -17.23 -5.75
CA LEU A 556 23.36 -17.13 -4.98
C LEU A 556 22.49 -16.01 -5.55
N ILE A 557 21.21 -16.28 -5.75
CA ILE A 557 20.23 -15.37 -6.30
C ILE A 557 19.06 -15.26 -5.31
N LYS A 558 18.84 -14.08 -4.74
CA LYS A 558 17.77 -13.83 -3.75
C LYS A 558 17.06 -12.53 -4.04
N GLY A 559 15.73 -12.51 -3.92
CA GLY A 559 14.93 -11.30 -4.09
C GLY A 559 13.48 -11.60 -4.46
N VAL A 560 12.68 -10.55 -4.57
CA VAL A 560 11.27 -10.64 -4.96
C VAL A 560 11.15 -10.86 -6.46
N GLY A 561 10.23 -11.74 -6.88
CA GLY A 561 9.90 -12.02 -8.27
C GLY A 561 9.29 -13.41 -8.44
N LYS A 562 8.82 -13.73 -9.67
CA LYS A 562 8.31 -15.06 -9.99
C LYS A 562 9.49 -16.03 -10.11
N THR A 563 9.67 -16.84 -9.07
CA THR A 563 10.87 -17.69 -8.90
C THR A 563 11.15 -18.54 -10.14
N GLU A 564 10.13 -19.17 -10.71
CA GLU A 564 10.25 -20.03 -11.88
C GLU A 564 10.76 -19.25 -13.11
N LYS A 565 10.24 -18.05 -13.35
CA LYS A 565 10.64 -17.21 -14.48
C LYS A 565 12.07 -16.67 -14.32
N ILE A 566 12.43 -16.31 -13.11
CA ILE A 566 13.80 -15.91 -12.78
C ILE A 566 14.76 -17.08 -12.96
N GLN A 567 14.39 -18.29 -12.51
CA GLN A 567 15.20 -19.50 -12.69
C GLN A 567 15.37 -19.86 -14.18
N GLU A 568 14.30 -19.79 -14.97
CA GLU A 568 14.34 -20.00 -16.42
C GLU A 568 15.33 -19.04 -17.07
N LEU A 569 15.22 -17.73 -16.80
CA LEU A 569 16.07 -16.68 -17.38
C LEU A 569 17.56 -16.90 -17.02
N PHE A 570 17.87 -17.10 -15.75
CA PHE A 570 19.25 -17.34 -15.31
C PHE A 570 19.82 -18.64 -15.88
N THR A 571 19.04 -19.71 -15.91
CA THR A 571 19.44 -21.01 -16.46
C THR A 571 19.75 -20.91 -17.95
N GLU A 572 18.89 -20.26 -18.72
CA GLU A 572 19.07 -20.06 -20.16
C GLU A 572 20.36 -19.27 -20.46
N ILE A 573 20.57 -18.15 -19.76
CA ILE A 573 21.76 -17.32 -19.95
C ILE A 573 23.01 -18.07 -19.46
N ALA A 574 22.96 -18.81 -18.35
CA ALA A 574 24.07 -19.62 -17.87
C ALA A 574 24.52 -20.64 -18.91
N ILE A 575 23.59 -21.38 -19.50
CA ILE A 575 23.89 -22.35 -20.57
C ILE A 575 24.56 -21.68 -21.77
N ARG A 576 24.02 -20.52 -22.21
CA ARG A 576 24.58 -19.75 -23.34
C ARG A 576 26.02 -19.29 -23.08
N GLU A 577 26.32 -18.91 -21.84
CA GLU A 577 27.67 -18.46 -21.45
C GLU A 577 28.59 -19.61 -20.97
N GLY A 578 28.17 -20.88 -21.14
CA GLY A 578 28.97 -22.06 -20.79
C GLY A 578 29.08 -22.37 -19.31
N VAL A 579 28.17 -21.86 -18.49
CA VAL A 579 28.09 -22.11 -17.05
C VAL A 579 27.13 -23.26 -16.75
N ASN A 580 27.56 -24.23 -15.95
CA ASN A 580 26.68 -25.31 -15.47
C ASN A 580 25.59 -24.71 -14.55
N PRO A 581 24.28 -24.82 -14.84
CA PRO A 581 23.20 -24.30 -14.02
C PRO A 581 23.18 -24.83 -12.57
N GLN A 582 23.78 -26.00 -12.31
CA GLN A 582 23.93 -26.52 -10.94
C GLN A 582 24.85 -25.68 -10.04
N ARG A 583 25.50 -24.66 -10.56
CA ARG A 583 26.24 -23.66 -9.79
C ARG A 583 25.39 -22.48 -9.33
N LEU A 584 24.12 -22.41 -9.76
CA LEU A 584 23.15 -21.41 -9.36
C LEU A 584 22.36 -21.92 -8.13
N ARG A 585 22.12 -21.03 -7.17
CA ARG A 585 21.27 -21.29 -6.00
C ARG A 585 20.25 -20.18 -5.84
N PHE A 586 18.99 -20.53 -5.92
CA PHE A 586 17.89 -19.59 -5.77
C PHE A 586 17.37 -19.66 -4.34
N LEU A 587 17.41 -18.54 -3.63
CA LEU A 587 17.10 -18.47 -2.21
C LEU A 587 15.75 -17.80 -1.98
N PRO A 588 14.97 -18.28 -1.01
CA PRO A 588 13.75 -17.61 -0.57
C PRO A 588 14.07 -16.27 0.12
N ARG A 589 13.04 -15.46 0.34
CA ARG A 589 13.15 -14.28 1.20
C ARG A 589 13.41 -14.69 2.64
N ASP A 590 14.18 -13.88 3.35
CA ASP A 590 14.32 -14.04 4.80
C ASP A 590 13.07 -13.55 5.53
N ILE A 591 12.91 -13.98 6.77
CA ILE A 591 11.76 -13.68 7.61
C ILE A 591 11.72 -12.19 8.00
N ASP A 592 12.88 -11.56 8.14
CA ASP A 592 13.06 -10.16 8.53
C ASP A 592 14.37 -9.57 7.99
N GLU A 593 14.55 -8.26 8.10
CA GLU A 593 15.72 -7.52 7.64
C GLU A 593 16.97 -7.84 8.45
N TYR A 594 16.87 -8.17 9.73
CA TYR A 594 18.02 -8.51 10.60
C TYR A 594 18.65 -9.84 10.16
N THR A 595 17.81 -10.85 9.94
CA THR A 595 18.20 -12.16 9.38
C THR A 595 18.74 -12.02 7.95
N HIS A 596 18.07 -11.18 7.13
CA HIS A 596 18.53 -10.84 5.79
C HIS A 596 19.97 -10.34 5.79
N ARG A 597 20.26 -9.32 6.62
CA ARG A 597 21.60 -8.75 6.76
C ARG A 597 22.60 -9.79 7.25
N ALA A 598 22.24 -10.59 8.23
CA ALA A 598 23.11 -11.64 8.75
C ALA A 598 23.49 -12.68 7.66
N ASN A 599 22.53 -13.06 6.82
CA ASN A 599 22.73 -14.03 5.74
C ASN A 599 23.60 -13.50 4.58
N LEU A 600 23.79 -12.17 4.45
CA LEU A 600 24.72 -11.61 3.47
C LEU A 600 26.16 -12.09 3.70
N GLN A 601 26.53 -12.40 4.95
CA GLN A 601 27.89 -12.85 5.32
C GLN A 601 28.32 -14.17 4.67
N ILE A 602 27.40 -14.93 4.07
CA ILE A 602 27.75 -16.13 3.30
C ILE A 602 28.54 -15.81 2.02
N ALA A 603 28.38 -14.58 1.51
CA ALA A 603 28.98 -14.14 0.27
C ALA A 603 30.47 -13.83 0.41
N ASP A 604 31.26 -14.27 -0.56
CA ASP A 604 32.64 -13.83 -0.76
C ASP A 604 32.71 -12.51 -1.57
N VAL A 605 31.80 -12.35 -2.54
CA VAL A 605 31.69 -11.17 -3.41
C VAL A 605 30.22 -10.93 -3.76
N VAL A 606 29.76 -9.69 -3.69
CA VAL A 606 28.45 -9.32 -4.20
C VAL A 606 28.59 -8.74 -5.61
N LEU A 607 27.76 -9.23 -6.54
CA LEU A 607 27.67 -8.70 -7.91
C LEU A 607 26.42 -7.83 -8.02
N ASP A 608 26.65 -6.54 -8.15
CA ASP A 608 25.57 -5.55 -8.28
C ASP A 608 24.87 -5.63 -9.65
N THR A 609 23.71 -5.03 -9.73
CA THR A 609 22.88 -4.98 -10.94
C THR A 609 23.05 -3.67 -11.70
N TYR A 610 22.77 -3.69 -13.01
CA TYR A 610 22.81 -2.57 -13.93
C TYR A 610 21.65 -2.75 -14.96
N PRO A 611 21.01 -1.68 -15.43
CA PRO A 611 21.30 -0.24 -15.25
C PRO A 611 20.80 0.35 -13.93
N TYR A 612 20.21 -0.44 -13.05
CA TYR A 612 19.75 0.00 -11.73
C TYR A 612 20.50 -0.72 -10.63
N ASN A 613 21.36 0.01 -9.92
CA ASN A 613 22.19 -0.52 -8.82
C ASN A 613 21.40 -0.82 -7.55
N GLY A 614 22.04 -1.48 -6.59
CA GLY A 614 21.64 -1.49 -5.21
C GLY A 614 21.71 -0.11 -4.56
N ALA A 615 20.88 0.14 -3.56
CA ALA A 615 21.01 1.30 -2.68
C ALA A 615 21.17 0.80 -1.23
N THR A 616 20.08 0.55 -0.50
CA THR A 616 20.12 0.01 0.86
C THR A 616 20.95 -1.27 0.94
N THR A 617 20.75 -2.22 0.03
CA THR A 617 21.51 -3.47 -0.01
C THR A 617 23.00 -3.23 -0.21
N THR A 618 23.43 -2.26 -1.03
CA THR A 618 24.84 -1.93 -1.18
C THR A 618 25.44 -1.42 0.12
N LEU A 619 24.74 -0.55 0.84
CA LEU A 619 25.18 -0.08 2.16
C LEU A 619 25.31 -1.22 3.16
N GLU A 620 24.34 -2.14 3.21
CA GLU A 620 24.34 -3.31 4.08
C GLU A 620 25.52 -4.25 3.78
N VAL A 621 25.84 -4.46 2.50
CA VAL A 621 26.98 -5.24 2.02
C VAL A 621 28.31 -4.60 2.43
N LEU A 622 28.49 -3.32 2.15
CA LEU A 622 29.72 -2.56 2.47
C LEU A 622 29.92 -2.45 4.00
N TRP A 623 28.84 -2.24 4.75
CA TRP A 623 28.88 -2.23 6.23
C TRP A 623 29.41 -3.54 6.80
N GLN A 624 29.10 -4.65 6.18
CA GLN A 624 29.58 -5.98 6.63
C GLN A 624 30.97 -6.33 6.12
N GLY A 625 31.62 -5.43 5.39
CA GLY A 625 32.96 -5.65 4.86
C GLY A 625 32.98 -6.64 3.69
N ILE A 626 31.88 -6.81 2.98
CA ILE A 626 31.80 -7.72 1.84
C ILE A 626 32.19 -6.96 0.57
N PRO A 627 33.21 -7.44 -0.19
CA PRO A 627 33.58 -6.85 -1.48
C PRO A 627 32.40 -6.84 -2.48
N LEU A 628 32.25 -5.73 -3.18
CA LEU A 628 31.19 -5.52 -4.15
C LEU A 628 31.77 -5.17 -5.52
N VAL A 629 31.15 -5.67 -6.59
CA VAL A 629 31.46 -5.27 -7.97
C VAL A 629 30.26 -4.55 -8.55
N THR A 630 30.45 -3.32 -9.03
CA THR A 630 29.40 -2.52 -9.65
C THR A 630 29.81 -2.03 -11.05
N LEU A 631 28.82 -1.86 -11.92
CA LEU A 631 28.99 -1.19 -13.22
C LEU A 631 28.44 0.22 -13.12
N VAL A 632 29.29 1.21 -13.38
CA VAL A 632 28.93 2.64 -13.30
C VAL A 632 28.32 3.09 -14.61
N GLY A 633 27.15 3.71 -14.53
CA GLY A 633 26.51 4.32 -15.68
C GLY A 633 26.41 5.86 -15.60
N GLU A 634 25.45 6.42 -16.32
CA GLU A 634 25.25 7.87 -16.40
C GLU A 634 24.09 8.37 -15.54
N GLN A 635 23.03 7.56 -15.39
CA GLN A 635 21.86 7.96 -14.60
C GLN A 635 22.05 7.77 -13.10
N PHE A 636 21.31 8.50 -12.28
CA PHE A 636 21.35 8.43 -10.81
C PHE A 636 21.35 6.99 -10.31
N TYR A 637 20.45 6.16 -10.82
CA TYR A 637 20.26 4.76 -10.38
C TYR A 637 21.45 3.85 -10.69
N ALA A 638 22.24 4.18 -11.72
CA ALA A 638 23.42 3.42 -12.13
C ALA A 638 24.71 3.91 -11.45
N ARG A 639 24.59 4.81 -10.46
CA ARG A 639 25.73 5.43 -9.76
C ARG A 639 25.62 5.33 -8.24
N ASN A 640 24.56 4.74 -7.71
CA ASN A 640 24.39 4.59 -6.27
C ASN A 640 25.52 3.76 -5.62
N SER A 641 25.80 2.58 -6.14
CA SER A 641 26.88 1.75 -5.61
C SER A 641 28.24 2.39 -5.79
N TYR A 642 28.47 3.12 -6.89
CA TYR A 642 29.70 3.86 -7.13
C TYR A 642 29.94 4.91 -6.03
N THR A 643 28.97 5.81 -5.77
CA THR A 643 29.13 6.84 -4.74
C THR A 643 29.35 6.22 -3.36
N PHE A 644 28.64 5.14 -3.03
CA PHE A 644 28.80 4.48 -1.73
C PHE A 644 30.16 3.81 -1.58
N MET A 645 30.68 3.17 -2.62
CA MET A 645 32.01 2.56 -2.59
C MET A 645 33.13 3.61 -2.41
N ILE A 646 33.07 4.71 -3.17
CA ILE A 646 34.02 5.83 -3.01
C ILE A 646 33.97 6.39 -1.58
N ASN A 647 32.77 6.62 -1.06
CA ASN A 647 32.57 7.17 0.29
C ASN A 647 32.80 6.16 1.41
N ALA A 648 32.90 4.85 1.11
CA ALA A 648 33.41 3.81 2.01
C ALA A 648 34.94 3.69 1.94
N GLY A 649 35.60 4.43 1.04
CA GLY A 649 37.05 4.41 0.84
C GLY A 649 37.57 3.24 0.02
N ILE A 650 36.75 2.70 -0.91
CA ILE A 650 37.09 1.56 -1.77
C ILE A 650 36.87 1.91 -3.22
N GLU A 651 37.89 1.68 -4.05
CA GLU A 651 37.80 1.81 -5.51
C GLU A 651 37.82 0.44 -6.22
N ALA A 652 38.35 -0.59 -5.57
CA ALA A 652 38.38 -1.95 -6.10
C ALA A 652 36.96 -2.51 -6.25
N GLY A 653 36.62 -2.97 -7.45
CA GLY A 653 35.26 -3.44 -7.79
C GLY A 653 34.43 -2.44 -8.59
N ILE A 654 34.91 -1.21 -8.79
CA ILE A 654 34.26 -0.21 -9.62
C ILE A 654 34.66 -0.43 -11.09
N GLY A 655 33.71 -0.84 -11.93
CA GLY A 655 33.88 -1.00 -13.36
C GLY A 655 33.16 0.10 -14.13
N TRP A 656 33.83 0.74 -15.08
CA TRP A 656 33.32 1.79 -15.95
C TRP A 656 32.78 1.27 -17.29
N ASN A 657 32.98 0.00 -17.54
CA ASN A 657 32.49 -0.71 -18.71
C ASN A 657 32.37 -2.22 -18.39
N GLU A 658 31.75 -2.97 -19.29
CA GLU A 658 31.51 -4.40 -19.13
C GLU A 658 32.80 -5.21 -18.91
N VAL A 659 33.90 -4.82 -19.58
CA VAL A 659 35.19 -5.50 -19.46
C VAL A 659 35.77 -5.35 -18.06
N GLU A 660 35.71 -4.14 -17.51
CA GLU A 660 36.17 -3.86 -16.15
C GLU A 660 35.29 -4.53 -15.09
N TYR A 661 33.97 -4.54 -15.29
CA TYR A 661 33.04 -5.25 -14.39
C TYR A 661 33.39 -6.75 -14.32
N ILE A 662 33.61 -7.38 -15.48
CA ILE A 662 34.02 -8.79 -15.54
C ILE A 662 35.41 -8.97 -14.92
N HIS A 663 36.38 -8.12 -15.24
CA HIS A 663 37.73 -8.17 -14.66
C HIS A 663 37.70 -8.14 -13.13
N TRP A 664 36.97 -7.19 -12.53
CA TRP A 664 36.86 -7.09 -11.08
C TRP A 664 36.17 -8.32 -10.47
N GLY A 665 35.11 -8.81 -11.07
CA GLY A 665 34.40 -10.02 -10.62
C GLY A 665 35.33 -11.25 -10.62
N VAL A 666 36.10 -11.44 -11.68
CA VAL A 666 37.05 -12.54 -11.81
C VAL A 666 38.20 -12.39 -10.81
N LYS A 667 38.81 -11.21 -10.72
CA LYS A 667 39.92 -10.92 -9.80
C LYS A 667 39.54 -11.18 -8.35
N LEU A 668 38.41 -10.64 -7.89
CA LEU A 668 37.91 -10.87 -6.53
C LEU A 668 37.50 -12.33 -6.29
N GLY A 669 37.09 -13.05 -7.32
CA GLY A 669 36.75 -14.45 -7.24
C GLY A 669 37.94 -15.36 -7.09
N LEU A 670 39.04 -15.09 -7.78
CA LEU A 670 40.24 -15.95 -7.83
C LEU A 670 41.26 -15.59 -6.74
N ASP A 671 41.43 -14.31 -6.43
CA ASP A 671 42.43 -13.81 -5.47
C ASP A 671 41.83 -13.63 -4.08
N ARG A 672 41.89 -14.71 -3.28
CA ARG A 672 41.38 -14.71 -1.92
C ARG A 672 42.10 -13.72 -1.00
N SER A 673 43.41 -13.52 -1.16
CA SER A 673 44.18 -12.60 -0.33
C SER A 673 43.73 -11.16 -0.60
N PHE A 674 43.70 -10.80 -1.87
CA PHE A 674 43.22 -9.47 -2.27
C PHE A 674 41.77 -9.19 -1.81
N ARG A 675 40.90 -10.20 -1.93
CA ARG A 675 39.53 -10.10 -1.43
C ARG A 675 39.46 -9.86 0.07
N GLN A 676 40.30 -10.54 0.86
CA GLN A 676 40.42 -10.32 2.31
C GLN A 676 40.95 -8.92 2.65
N ASP A 677 41.94 -8.43 1.90
CA ASP A 677 42.49 -7.09 2.10
C ASP A 677 41.41 -6.02 1.90
N ILE A 678 40.55 -6.14 0.86
CA ILE A 678 39.40 -5.25 0.65
C ILE A 678 38.38 -5.36 1.80
N SER A 679 38.08 -6.56 2.27
CA SER A 679 37.20 -6.78 3.42
C SER A 679 37.74 -6.07 4.67
N HIS A 680 39.03 -6.24 4.98
CA HIS A 680 39.70 -5.58 6.11
C HIS A 680 39.70 -4.04 5.96
N GLN A 681 39.90 -3.52 4.75
CA GLN A 681 39.84 -2.10 4.48
C GLN A 681 38.44 -1.53 4.71
N LEU A 682 37.39 -2.19 4.23
CA LEU A 682 36.00 -1.79 4.49
C LEU A 682 35.67 -1.75 5.98
N LEU A 683 36.07 -2.79 6.71
CA LEU A 683 35.84 -2.87 8.16
C LEU A 683 36.65 -1.82 8.92
N GLY A 684 37.90 -1.57 8.51
CA GLY A 684 38.78 -0.57 9.13
C GLY A 684 38.33 0.86 8.87
N ASN A 685 37.62 1.10 7.76
CA ASN A 685 37.14 2.45 7.39
C ASN A 685 35.83 2.83 8.09
N ARG A 686 35.17 1.94 8.84
CA ARG A 686 33.86 2.22 9.47
C ARG A 686 33.87 3.46 10.37
N ASP A 687 34.97 3.76 11.04
CA ASP A 687 35.07 4.90 11.95
C ASP A 687 35.46 6.21 11.26
N THR A 688 35.90 6.18 9.99
CA THR A 688 36.51 7.35 9.33
C THR A 688 35.91 7.70 7.98
N ALA A 689 35.36 6.72 7.25
CA ALA A 689 34.81 6.94 5.92
C ALA A 689 33.52 7.78 5.95
N PRO A 690 33.37 8.75 5.04
CA PRO A 690 32.20 9.64 5.01
C PRO A 690 30.86 8.92 5.03
N LEU A 691 30.77 7.74 4.43
CA LEU A 691 29.54 6.95 4.33
C LEU A 691 28.99 6.51 5.70
N TRP A 692 29.86 6.41 6.72
CA TRP A 692 29.54 5.94 8.07
C TRP A 692 29.58 7.06 9.13
N GLN A 693 29.55 8.32 8.70
CA GLN A 693 29.62 9.49 9.56
C GLN A 693 28.30 10.27 9.57
N GLY A 694 27.23 9.67 10.11
CA GLY A 694 25.88 10.24 10.13
C GLY A 694 25.84 11.64 10.74
N LYS A 695 26.60 11.89 11.81
CA LYS A 695 26.66 13.23 12.44
C LYS A 695 27.29 14.28 11.53
N LYS A 696 28.37 13.96 10.81
CA LYS A 696 29.01 14.86 9.84
C LYS A 696 28.10 15.11 8.65
N PHE A 697 27.42 14.07 8.20
CA PHE A 697 26.42 14.17 7.16
C PHE A 697 25.28 15.11 7.56
N ALA A 698 24.75 15.00 8.79
CA ALA A 698 23.71 15.91 9.30
C ALA A 698 24.20 17.37 9.29
N GLN A 699 25.43 17.64 9.70
CA GLN A 699 26.03 18.99 9.62
C GLN A 699 26.12 19.51 8.18
N ASN A 700 26.48 18.65 7.21
CA ASN A 700 26.52 19.01 5.80
C ASN A 700 25.11 19.33 5.26
N MET A 701 24.11 18.55 5.65
CA MET A 701 22.71 18.81 5.29
C MET A 701 22.18 20.11 5.91
N GLU A 702 22.49 20.38 7.17
CA GLU A 702 22.12 21.64 7.85
C GLU A 702 22.72 22.86 7.15
N ASN A 703 23.99 22.77 6.77
CA ASN A 703 24.66 23.82 5.98
C ASN A 703 24.01 23.96 4.59
N ALA A 704 23.57 22.86 3.99
CA ALA A 704 22.85 22.91 2.71
C ALA A 704 21.50 23.63 2.88
N TYR A 705 20.74 23.32 3.92
CA TYR A 705 19.46 23.99 4.20
C TYR A 705 19.64 25.49 4.42
N LEU A 706 20.64 25.91 5.15
CA LEU A 706 20.94 27.34 5.35
C LEU A 706 21.25 28.03 4.01
N LYS A 707 22.10 27.45 3.16
CA LYS A 707 22.42 28.00 1.85
C LYS A 707 21.22 28.01 0.90
N ILE A 708 20.41 26.94 0.90
CA ILE A 708 19.16 26.87 0.13
C ILE A 708 18.19 27.98 0.57
N TRP A 709 18.11 28.23 1.87
CA TRP A 709 17.27 29.30 2.43
C TRP A 709 17.78 30.69 1.99
N GLU A 710 19.06 30.94 2.07
CA GLU A 710 19.69 32.21 1.64
C GLU A 710 19.64 32.44 0.12
N GLY A 711 19.27 31.41 -0.66
CA GLY A 711 19.20 31.49 -2.12
C GLY A 711 20.55 31.36 -2.83
N ASN A 712 21.56 30.85 -2.13
CA ASN A 712 22.93 30.65 -2.62
C ASN A 712 23.17 29.27 -3.22
#